data_9c3135cf58d401695811543b8085f517
#
_entry.id   9c3135cf58d401695811543b8085f517
#
_cell.length_a   1.000
_cell.length_b   1.000
_cell.length_c   1.000
_cell.angle_alpha   90.00
_cell.angle_beta   90.00
_cell.angle_gamma   90.00
#
_symmetry.space_group_name_H-M   'P 1'
#
loop_
_entity.id
_entity.type
_entity.pdbx_description
1 polymer ?
#
loop_
_entity_poly.entity_id
_entity_poly.type
_entity_poly.pdbx_seq_one_letter_code
_entity_poly.pdbx_strand_id
1 'polypeptide(L)'
;MDVLELSAIDPEQRELVGGKAAGLAALIRLGVRVPDGFCVTTDAHSRGEVPRTEVLAAYERLGAGPVAVRSSATAEDLPDASFAGQQDTFLAVEGAEDVLAAIRACWDSLHSERATAYRKAAGIGHDAVRMAVVVQRMVDPEVAGVLFTANPLTGSRSECVVDAAPGLGTAVVDGAAPADHYVLDGTAPEERGCLAPARSNELREVGERLRSRLGAPQDVEWAYDKDGTLWLLQSRPITTLFPAPPASDRPGPRLYVEFGHVQGMLQPVTPVGMSTLKEMLAGMLASFGMTVEIVDIGGRLYGDLTDAMRDPVTRRRLVKLMAVDFGPRAQAVVEHLLDDPRFAPVRGTRRRNTAALGTAPKAVVGILGALARPAARARVFGTIERLGRQPVVDPPTAAELLPLVEETERPDAGVEAITWPVVTGILVAAVLPALLKDIAGDDEIRTVLGGMPHNVTIEMDLALWQVARRAAPCRELLLGRSPDELAAAHLAGELPDIGLTTFLDTYGHRCAAEVDAGVPRWSEAPAPVFAALANYLRVTDPDQGPDRRFERAAVRAELMLAELVRRARRERPLRGRLAGFFLRRARELAGLREAGKFAGLYALRDRRRRLLLIGAELREKGLLERADDIRFLTLPELRSVVDGGDDPRRTVAERKSHYARELRRRTVPVALLSDGTDVETLLPARTSDGRTLTGTGAATGRARGPARVVRDPADAYVEPGEILVAPTSDPGWTPLFLTAGGLVTETGAVMAHGPTVAREYGIPAVICVPGATDRIRTGQMITVDGAAGTVTLDAPDAEPGGGPRVGVAADADAVSASSGSAGG
;
A
#
# COMPACT_ATOMS: atom_id res chain seq x y z
N MET A 1 -6.17 7.84 -42.88
CA MET A 1 -5.73 6.61 -43.55
C MET A 1 -6.19 5.49 -42.66
N ASP A 2 -7.00 4.57 -43.19
CA ASP A 2 -7.72 3.60 -42.36
C ASP A 2 -6.98 2.30 -42.13
N VAL A 3 -6.02 2.01 -42.96
CA VAL A 3 -5.13 0.84 -42.87
C VAL A 3 -3.66 1.32 -42.93
N LEU A 4 -2.86 0.90 -41.95
CA LEU A 4 -1.43 1.22 -41.86
C LEU A 4 -0.61 -0.06 -41.72
N GLU A 5 0.45 -0.22 -42.49
CA GLU A 5 1.44 -1.31 -42.31
C GLU A 5 2.13 -1.14 -40.94
N LEU A 6 2.37 -2.24 -40.21
CA LEU A 6 2.99 -2.18 -38.86
C LEU A 6 4.35 -1.47 -38.88
N SER A 7 5.12 -1.63 -39.95
CA SER A 7 6.45 -0.99 -40.16
C SER A 7 6.36 0.52 -40.38
N ALA A 8 5.20 1.04 -40.79
CA ALA A 8 4.96 2.46 -41.05
C ALA A 8 4.35 3.21 -39.84
N ILE A 9 3.98 2.49 -38.79
CA ILE A 9 3.34 3.07 -37.59
C ILE A 9 4.39 3.80 -36.74
N ASP A 10 4.00 5.00 -36.28
CA ASP A 10 4.72 5.67 -35.21
C ASP A 10 4.17 5.19 -33.85
N PRO A 11 5.02 4.59 -32.97
CA PRO A 11 4.61 4.14 -31.65
C PRO A 11 3.95 5.22 -30.77
N GLU A 12 4.20 6.50 -31.05
CA GLU A 12 3.58 7.61 -30.32
C GLU A 12 2.12 7.84 -30.73
N GLN A 13 1.67 7.33 -31.87
CA GLN A 13 0.29 7.44 -32.39
C GLN A 13 -0.68 6.46 -31.73
N ARG A 14 -0.54 6.19 -30.44
CA ARG A 14 -1.35 5.21 -29.71
C ARG A 14 -2.86 5.46 -29.82
N GLU A 15 -3.30 6.72 -29.87
CA GLU A 15 -4.70 7.08 -30.05
C GLU A 15 -5.28 6.60 -31.40
N LEU A 16 -4.44 6.47 -32.42
CA LEU A 16 -4.85 6.05 -33.76
C LEU A 16 -4.79 4.53 -33.93
N VAL A 17 -3.79 3.86 -33.31
CA VAL A 17 -3.51 2.46 -33.62
C VAL A 17 -3.70 1.50 -32.43
N GLY A 18 -3.97 2.05 -31.24
CA GLY A 18 -4.11 1.27 -30.01
C GLY A 18 -2.81 0.75 -29.43
N GLY A 19 -2.87 0.11 -28.28
CA GLY A 19 -1.70 -0.32 -27.49
C GLY A 19 -0.88 -1.40 -28.19
N LYS A 20 -1.53 -2.48 -28.66
CA LYS A 20 -0.81 -3.61 -29.29
C LYS A 20 -0.07 -3.20 -30.57
N ALA A 21 -0.70 -2.43 -31.45
CA ALA A 21 -0.05 -1.97 -32.68
C ALA A 21 1.12 -1.03 -32.39
N ALA A 22 0.98 -0.12 -31.43
CA ALA A 22 2.05 0.76 -30.98
C ALA A 22 3.24 -0.04 -30.39
N GLY A 23 2.96 -1.07 -29.59
CA GLY A 23 3.97 -1.98 -29.04
C GLY A 23 4.73 -2.74 -30.13
N LEU A 24 4.03 -3.30 -31.11
CA LEU A 24 4.66 -3.98 -32.26
C LEU A 24 5.53 -3.02 -33.09
N ALA A 25 5.04 -1.81 -33.35
CA ALA A 25 5.81 -0.78 -34.05
C ALA A 25 7.10 -0.41 -33.30
N ALA A 26 7.05 -0.31 -31.97
CA ALA A 26 8.24 -0.09 -31.14
C ALA A 26 9.24 -1.23 -31.26
N LEU A 27 8.79 -2.49 -31.27
CA LEU A 27 9.64 -3.65 -31.49
C LEU A 27 10.32 -3.60 -32.87
N ILE A 28 9.58 -3.32 -33.94
CA ILE A 28 10.11 -3.18 -35.28
C ILE A 28 11.21 -2.12 -35.37
N ARG A 29 11.01 -0.95 -34.73
CA ARG A 29 12.02 0.12 -34.65
C ARG A 29 13.29 -0.28 -33.90
N LEU A 30 13.18 -1.22 -32.95
CA LEU A 30 14.34 -1.77 -32.22
C LEU A 30 15.09 -2.84 -33.03
N GLY A 31 14.64 -3.13 -34.26
CA GLY A 31 15.27 -4.10 -35.16
C GLY A 31 15.10 -5.55 -34.74
N VAL A 32 14.06 -5.86 -33.92
CA VAL A 32 13.69 -7.24 -33.61
C VAL A 32 12.68 -7.76 -34.61
N ARG A 33 12.67 -9.08 -34.83
CA ARG A 33 11.77 -9.69 -35.80
C ARG A 33 10.35 -9.76 -35.26
N VAL A 34 9.46 -9.12 -36.00
CA VAL A 34 8.01 -9.12 -35.76
C VAL A 34 7.35 -9.63 -37.05
N PRO A 35 6.39 -10.56 -37.01
CA PRO A 35 5.69 -10.98 -38.20
C PRO A 35 5.04 -9.80 -38.91
N ASP A 36 5.08 -9.79 -40.25
CA ASP A 36 4.47 -8.74 -41.07
C ASP A 36 2.98 -8.63 -40.77
N GLY A 37 2.46 -7.44 -40.87
CA GLY A 37 1.03 -7.16 -40.58
C GLY A 37 0.65 -5.74 -40.89
N PHE A 38 -0.63 -5.46 -40.67
CA PHE A 38 -1.21 -4.12 -40.77
C PHE A 38 -2.18 -3.85 -39.62
N CYS A 39 -2.48 -2.59 -39.41
CA CYS A 39 -3.43 -2.12 -38.42
C CYS A 39 -4.60 -1.40 -39.10
N VAL A 40 -5.84 -1.79 -38.74
CA VAL A 40 -7.05 -1.03 -39.04
C VAL A 40 -7.23 -0.02 -37.94
N THR A 41 -7.27 1.27 -38.27
CA THR A 41 -7.16 2.36 -37.31
C THR A 41 -8.44 2.59 -36.50
N THR A 42 -8.32 3.31 -35.40
CA THR A 42 -9.46 3.75 -34.57
C THR A 42 -10.39 4.70 -35.33
N ASP A 43 -9.92 5.40 -36.35
CA ASP A 43 -10.75 6.26 -37.22
C ASP A 43 -11.75 5.44 -38.05
N ALA A 44 -11.34 4.26 -38.54
CA ALA A 44 -12.23 3.31 -39.19
C ALA A 44 -13.32 2.81 -38.22
N HIS A 45 -12.95 2.43 -37.00
CA HIS A 45 -13.87 2.02 -35.96
C HIS A 45 -14.88 3.13 -35.62
N SER A 46 -14.43 4.38 -35.50
CA SER A 46 -15.28 5.52 -35.16
C SER A 46 -16.34 5.81 -36.26
N ARG A 47 -16.07 5.41 -37.50
CA ARG A 47 -17.04 5.49 -38.60
C ARG A 47 -18.00 4.28 -38.67
N GLY A 48 -17.68 3.22 -37.93
CA GLY A 48 -18.46 1.98 -37.89
C GLY A 48 -18.39 1.14 -39.19
N GLU A 49 -17.41 1.42 -40.07
CA GLU A 49 -17.29 0.75 -41.37
C GLU A 49 -15.88 0.20 -41.56
N VAL A 50 -15.78 -1.12 -41.82
CA VAL A 50 -14.50 -1.76 -42.15
C VAL A 50 -14.08 -1.33 -43.55
N PRO A 51 -12.89 -0.75 -43.76
CA PRO A 51 -12.40 -0.29 -45.07
C PRO A 51 -12.02 -1.48 -45.95
N ARG A 52 -13.06 -2.12 -46.53
CA ARG A 52 -12.94 -3.41 -47.20
C ARG A 52 -11.87 -3.44 -48.28
N THR A 53 -11.81 -2.47 -49.16
CA THR A 53 -10.86 -2.43 -50.26
C THR A 53 -9.42 -2.34 -49.76
N GLU A 54 -9.15 -1.50 -48.75
CA GLU A 54 -7.80 -1.32 -48.20
C GLU A 54 -7.38 -2.55 -47.40
N VAL A 55 -8.29 -3.15 -46.61
CA VAL A 55 -8.02 -4.38 -45.84
C VAL A 55 -7.68 -5.54 -46.76
N LEU A 56 -8.47 -5.78 -47.83
CA LEU A 56 -8.20 -6.88 -48.77
C LEU A 56 -6.89 -6.69 -49.51
N ALA A 57 -6.60 -5.47 -49.98
CA ALA A 57 -5.31 -5.17 -50.59
C ALA A 57 -4.12 -5.37 -49.65
N ALA A 58 -4.27 -5.06 -48.36
CA ALA A 58 -3.24 -5.30 -47.35
C ALA A 58 -3.08 -6.80 -47.06
N TYR A 59 -4.18 -7.54 -46.97
CA TYR A 59 -4.18 -8.99 -46.77
C TYR A 59 -3.52 -9.75 -47.94
N GLU A 60 -3.79 -9.32 -49.18
CA GLU A 60 -3.12 -9.86 -50.36
C GLU A 60 -1.60 -9.60 -50.33
N ARG A 61 -1.17 -8.41 -49.90
CA ARG A 61 0.28 -8.11 -49.72
C ARG A 61 0.94 -9.01 -48.68
N LEU A 62 0.22 -9.45 -47.65
CA LEU A 62 0.72 -10.44 -46.69
C LEU A 62 0.80 -11.86 -47.23
N GLY A 63 0.32 -12.11 -48.46
CA GLY A 63 0.33 -13.42 -49.11
C GLY A 63 -0.94 -14.21 -48.95
N ALA A 64 -2.01 -13.62 -48.48
CA ALA A 64 -3.36 -14.17 -48.29
C ALA A 64 -3.42 -15.53 -47.56
N GLY A 65 -2.42 -15.82 -46.72
CA GLY A 65 -2.34 -17.02 -45.88
C GLY A 65 -2.97 -16.79 -44.48
N PRO A 66 -2.81 -17.75 -43.55
CA PRO A 66 -3.35 -17.66 -42.22
C PRO A 66 -2.84 -16.42 -41.44
N VAL A 67 -3.75 -15.68 -40.79
CA VAL A 67 -3.43 -14.48 -39.99
C VAL A 67 -3.99 -14.58 -38.57
N ALA A 68 -3.37 -13.87 -37.67
CA ALA A 68 -3.95 -13.54 -36.36
C ALA A 68 -4.61 -12.17 -36.43
N VAL A 69 -5.88 -12.07 -36.02
CA VAL A 69 -6.65 -10.82 -35.97
C VAL A 69 -6.86 -10.49 -34.48
N ARG A 70 -6.28 -9.38 -34.06
CA ARG A 70 -6.15 -9.03 -32.64
C ARG A 70 -6.70 -7.61 -32.39
N SER A 71 -7.55 -7.46 -31.37
CA SER A 71 -7.99 -6.16 -30.92
C SER A 71 -6.82 -5.32 -30.38
N SER A 72 -6.83 -4.01 -30.63
CA SER A 72 -5.84 -3.04 -30.17
C SER A 72 -6.56 -1.77 -29.68
N ALA A 73 -6.95 -1.75 -28.43
CA ALA A 73 -7.70 -0.63 -27.87
C ALA A 73 -6.79 0.53 -27.44
N THR A 74 -7.31 1.75 -27.47
CA THR A 74 -6.59 2.95 -26.99
C THR A 74 -6.36 2.91 -25.49
N ALA A 75 -7.27 2.28 -24.74
CA ALA A 75 -7.16 2.12 -23.29
C ALA A 75 -6.41 0.84 -22.87
N GLU A 76 -5.98 0.00 -23.81
CA GLU A 76 -5.21 -1.23 -23.53
C GLU A 76 -3.80 -0.85 -23.11
N ASP A 77 -3.26 -1.57 -22.10
CA ASP A 77 -1.92 -1.32 -21.54
C ASP A 77 -1.67 0.11 -21.06
N LEU A 78 -2.71 0.75 -20.52
CA LEU A 78 -2.51 1.99 -19.78
C LEU A 78 -1.66 1.71 -18.53
N PRO A 79 -0.85 2.67 -18.07
CA PRO A 79 -0.09 2.52 -16.83
C PRO A 79 -0.96 2.14 -15.63
N ASP A 80 -2.26 2.40 -15.72
CA ASP A 80 -3.24 2.27 -14.64
C ASP A 80 -4.21 1.11 -14.80
N ALA A 81 -4.28 0.48 -15.96
CA ALA A 81 -5.23 -0.60 -16.23
C ALA A 81 -4.70 -1.55 -17.32
N SER A 82 -4.40 -2.78 -16.93
CA SER A 82 -4.10 -3.85 -17.88
C SER A 82 -5.39 -4.53 -18.28
N PHE A 83 -5.82 -4.35 -19.52
CA PHE A 83 -6.96 -5.06 -20.11
C PHE A 83 -6.60 -6.48 -20.57
N ALA A 84 -5.60 -7.10 -19.93
CA ALA A 84 -5.16 -8.44 -20.28
C ALA A 84 -6.32 -9.43 -20.29
N GLY A 85 -6.47 -10.16 -21.39
CA GLY A 85 -7.50 -11.17 -21.55
C GLY A 85 -8.95 -10.67 -21.59
N GLN A 86 -9.18 -9.36 -21.77
CA GLN A 86 -10.56 -8.79 -21.82
C GLN A 86 -11.11 -8.64 -23.23
N GLN A 87 -10.28 -8.81 -24.25
CA GLN A 87 -10.63 -8.58 -25.66
C GLN A 87 -10.21 -9.78 -26.51
N ASP A 88 -10.93 -10.00 -27.61
CA ASP A 88 -10.80 -11.23 -28.39
C ASP A 88 -9.60 -11.20 -29.35
N THR A 89 -9.03 -12.37 -29.57
CA THR A 89 -8.00 -12.66 -30.55
C THR A 89 -8.45 -13.87 -31.38
N PHE A 90 -8.46 -13.73 -32.71
CA PHE A 90 -8.81 -14.79 -33.65
C PHE A 90 -7.54 -15.27 -34.33
N LEU A 91 -7.20 -16.54 -34.16
CA LEU A 91 -6.00 -17.16 -34.72
C LEU A 91 -6.33 -18.00 -35.96
N ALA A 92 -5.36 -18.15 -36.86
CA ALA A 92 -5.46 -18.95 -38.07
C ALA A 92 -6.67 -18.57 -38.94
N VAL A 93 -7.00 -17.27 -38.98
CA VAL A 93 -8.05 -16.77 -39.89
C VAL A 93 -7.53 -16.79 -41.31
N GLU A 94 -8.24 -17.45 -42.21
CA GLU A 94 -7.83 -17.61 -43.62
C GLU A 94 -9.00 -17.29 -44.55
N GLY A 95 -8.74 -16.49 -45.57
CA GLY A 95 -9.75 -16.01 -46.49
C GLY A 95 -10.23 -14.57 -46.25
N ALA A 96 -10.47 -13.88 -47.37
CA ALA A 96 -10.83 -12.44 -47.39
C ALA A 96 -12.04 -12.10 -46.54
N GLU A 97 -13.13 -12.87 -46.64
CA GLU A 97 -14.38 -12.62 -45.90
C GLU A 97 -14.21 -12.93 -44.42
N ASP A 98 -13.45 -13.97 -44.05
CA ASP A 98 -13.22 -14.34 -42.67
C ASP A 98 -12.35 -13.31 -41.96
N VAL A 99 -11.36 -12.72 -42.64
CA VAL A 99 -10.58 -11.59 -42.09
C VAL A 99 -11.48 -10.36 -41.80
N LEU A 100 -12.39 -10.02 -42.74
CA LEU A 100 -13.33 -8.91 -42.52
C LEU A 100 -14.32 -9.18 -41.39
N ALA A 101 -14.76 -10.44 -41.25
CA ALA A 101 -15.63 -10.86 -40.15
C ALA A 101 -14.93 -10.82 -38.82
N ALA A 102 -13.67 -11.28 -38.74
CA ALA A 102 -12.86 -11.25 -37.53
C ALA A 102 -12.55 -9.80 -37.06
N ILE A 103 -12.31 -8.87 -38.01
CA ILE A 103 -12.15 -7.45 -37.69
C ILE A 103 -13.41 -6.89 -37.02
N ARG A 104 -14.60 -7.19 -37.57
CA ARG A 104 -15.88 -6.77 -36.96
C ARG A 104 -16.07 -7.39 -35.57
N ALA A 105 -15.79 -8.69 -35.43
CA ALA A 105 -15.89 -9.37 -34.15
C ALA A 105 -14.94 -8.78 -33.08
N CYS A 106 -13.73 -8.33 -33.47
CA CYS A 106 -12.86 -7.55 -32.56
C CYS A 106 -13.53 -6.24 -32.11
N TRP A 107 -14.20 -5.52 -33.00
CA TRP A 107 -14.92 -4.28 -32.61
C TRP A 107 -16.09 -4.57 -31.69
N ASP A 108 -16.87 -5.64 -31.96
CA ASP A 108 -18.00 -6.05 -31.13
C ASP A 108 -17.57 -6.46 -29.71
N SER A 109 -16.36 -7.02 -29.54
CA SER A 109 -15.81 -7.44 -28.25
C SER A 109 -15.65 -6.28 -27.25
N LEU A 110 -15.54 -5.04 -27.75
CA LEU A 110 -15.51 -3.83 -26.91
C LEU A 110 -16.79 -3.67 -26.07
N HIS A 111 -17.92 -4.15 -26.58
CA HIS A 111 -19.24 -4.05 -25.94
C HIS A 111 -19.62 -5.29 -25.14
N SER A 112 -18.75 -6.27 -25.00
CA SER A 112 -18.99 -7.46 -24.17
C SER A 112 -19.27 -7.10 -22.72
N GLU A 113 -20.08 -7.91 -22.04
CA GLU A 113 -20.38 -7.70 -20.59
C GLU A 113 -19.11 -7.63 -19.74
N ARG A 114 -18.11 -8.46 -20.06
CA ARG A 114 -16.82 -8.50 -19.39
C ARG A 114 -16.03 -7.21 -19.56
N ALA A 115 -15.89 -6.71 -20.78
CA ALA A 115 -15.20 -5.46 -21.07
C ALA A 115 -15.92 -4.25 -20.45
N THR A 116 -17.25 -4.28 -20.43
CA THR A 116 -18.10 -3.22 -19.85
C THR A 116 -17.98 -3.19 -18.32
N ALA A 117 -18.06 -4.35 -17.66
CA ALA A 117 -17.89 -4.46 -16.21
C ALA A 117 -16.50 -4.00 -15.76
N TYR A 118 -15.45 -4.37 -16.51
CA TYR A 118 -14.08 -3.93 -16.23
C TYR A 118 -13.92 -2.41 -16.34
N ARG A 119 -14.40 -1.79 -17.42
CA ARG A 119 -14.33 -0.32 -17.59
C ARG A 119 -15.05 0.41 -16.47
N LYS A 120 -16.23 -0.09 -16.08
CA LYS A 120 -16.97 0.47 -14.94
C LYS A 120 -16.17 0.39 -13.64
N ALA A 121 -15.52 -0.75 -13.38
CA ALA A 121 -14.66 -0.94 -12.21
C ALA A 121 -13.40 -0.05 -12.25
N ALA A 122 -12.88 0.23 -13.45
CA ALA A 122 -11.72 1.10 -13.66
C ALA A 122 -12.07 2.60 -13.75
N GLY A 123 -13.35 2.98 -13.68
CA GLY A 123 -13.80 4.38 -13.79
C GLY A 123 -13.62 4.99 -15.19
N ILE A 124 -13.55 4.15 -16.24
CA ILE A 124 -13.34 4.60 -17.62
C ILE A 124 -14.69 4.78 -18.32
N GLY A 125 -14.94 5.97 -18.84
CA GLY A 125 -16.17 6.29 -19.59
C GLY A 125 -16.33 5.43 -20.85
N HIS A 126 -17.57 5.06 -21.18
CA HIS A 126 -17.87 4.22 -22.36
C HIS A 126 -17.36 4.82 -23.67
N ASP A 127 -17.47 6.13 -23.84
CA ASP A 127 -17.11 6.85 -25.07
C ASP A 127 -15.61 7.18 -25.17
N ALA A 128 -14.84 6.89 -24.13
CA ALA A 128 -13.41 7.22 -24.08
C ALA A 128 -12.50 6.18 -24.73
N VAL A 129 -13.01 4.99 -25.07
CA VAL A 129 -12.22 3.87 -25.59
C VAL A 129 -12.56 3.61 -27.05
N ARG A 130 -11.54 3.68 -27.91
CA ARG A 130 -11.62 3.33 -29.33
C ARG A 130 -10.85 2.07 -29.62
N MET A 131 -11.23 1.32 -30.68
CA MET A 131 -10.66 0.04 -31.02
C MET A 131 -9.99 0.09 -32.39
N ALA A 132 -8.70 -0.12 -32.45
CA ALA A 132 -8.00 -0.51 -33.68
C ALA A 132 -7.88 -2.05 -33.72
N VAL A 133 -7.56 -2.61 -34.88
CA VAL A 133 -7.38 -4.06 -35.05
C VAL A 133 -6.06 -4.33 -35.75
N VAL A 134 -5.24 -5.20 -35.21
CA VAL A 134 -4.01 -5.70 -35.80
C VAL A 134 -4.30 -6.99 -36.55
N VAL A 135 -3.92 -7.05 -37.81
CA VAL A 135 -3.92 -8.26 -38.64
C VAL A 135 -2.46 -8.61 -38.92
N GLN A 136 -2.02 -9.76 -38.43
CA GLN A 136 -0.62 -10.17 -38.45
C GLN A 136 -0.47 -11.57 -39.01
N ARG A 137 0.54 -11.83 -39.87
CA ARG A 137 0.84 -13.15 -40.36
C ARG A 137 1.07 -14.16 -39.24
N MET A 138 0.43 -15.32 -39.32
CA MET A 138 0.64 -16.40 -38.36
C MET A 138 2.05 -16.95 -38.47
N VAL A 139 2.67 -17.22 -37.32
CA VAL A 139 3.88 -18.03 -37.19
C VAL A 139 3.44 -19.47 -36.91
N ASP A 140 4.08 -20.44 -37.54
CA ASP A 140 3.92 -21.87 -37.22
C ASP A 140 4.99 -22.26 -36.19
N PRO A 141 4.68 -22.24 -34.88
CA PRO A 141 5.69 -22.33 -33.86
C PRO A 141 6.07 -23.78 -33.53
N GLU A 142 7.37 -24.01 -33.35
CA GLU A 142 7.91 -25.20 -32.71
C GLU A 142 7.75 -25.09 -31.19
N VAL A 143 8.14 -23.91 -30.62
CA VAL A 143 8.03 -23.55 -29.21
C VAL A 143 7.60 -22.10 -29.11
N ALA A 144 6.68 -21.78 -28.19
CA ALA A 144 6.25 -20.44 -27.96
C ALA A 144 6.04 -20.20 -26.46
N GLY A 145 5.94 -18.93 -26.07
CA GLY A 145 5.76 -18.60 -24.67
C GLY A 145 5.76 -17.12 -24.37
N VAL A 146 6.01 -16.81 -23.10
CA VAL A 146 6.08 -15.45 -22.57
C VAL A 146 7.46 -15.21 -21.97
N LEU A 147 8.02 -14.04 -22.23
CA LEU A 147 9.26 -13.55 -21.63
C LEU A 147 8.95 -12.30 -20.79
N PHE A 148 9.18 -12.39 -19.51
CA PHE A 148 9.18 -11.23 -18.61
C PHE A 148 10.61 -10.70 -18.47
N THR A 149 10.84 -9.43 -18.79
CA THR A 149 12.16 -8.81 -18.70
C THR A 149 12.52 -8.35 -17.28
N ALA A 150 11.68 -8.64 -16.32
CA ALA A 150 11.89 -8.60 -14.87
C ALA A 150 11.06 -9.71 -14.25
N ASN A 151 11.48 -10.26 -13.13
CA ASN A 151 10.72 -11.30 -12.45
C ASN A 151 9.40 -10.74 -11.89
N PRO A 152 8.23 -11.17 -12.39
CA PRO A 152 6.95 -10.61 -11.98
C PRO A 152 6.54 -10.99 -10.55
N LEU A 153 7.14 -12.05 -9.99
CA LEU A 153 6.85 -12.53 -8.64
C LEU A 153 7.72 -11.83 -7.59
N THR A 154 9.03 -11.73 -7.85
CA THR A 154 9.98 -11.15 -6.90
C THR A 154 10.22 -9.65 -7.11
N GLY A 155 9.89 -9.12 -8.28
CA GLY A 155 10.18 -7.75 -8.66
C GLY A 155 11.63 -7.53 -9.14
N SER A 156 12.47 -8.58 -9.14
CA SER A 156 13.88 -8.50 -9.56
C SER A 156 14.00 -8.06 -11.01
N ARG A 157 14.73 -6.98 -11.26
CA ARG A 157 15.06 -6.50 -12.61
C ARG A 157 16.39 -7.03 -13.10
N SER A 158 17.10 -7.79 -12.29
CA SER A 158 18.30 -8.52 -12.68
C SER A 158 18.01 -9.87 -13.34
N GLU A 159 16.76 -10.33 -13.27
CA GLU A 159 16.30 -11.59 -13.80
C GLU A 159 15.35 -11.38 -14.99
N CYS A 160 15.44 -12.21 -16.00
CA CYS A 160 14.38 -12.45 -16.97
C CYS A 160 13.69 -13.78 -16.63
N VAL A 161 12.39 -13.84 -16.80
CA VAL A 161 11.62 -15.08 -16.58
C VAL A 161 10.96 -15.49 -17.88
N VAL A 162 11.03 -16.77 -18.21
CA VAL A 162 10.44 -17.34 -19.42
C VAL A 162 9.53 -18.49 -19.04
N ASP A 163 8.29 -18.44 -19.52
CA ASP A 163 7.37 -19.56 -19.51
C ASP A 163 7.20 -20.04 -20.96
N ALA A 164 7.48 -21.32 -21.23
CA ALA A 164 7.53 -21.89 -22.57
C ALA A 164 6.76 -23.20 -22.67
N ALA A 165 6.14 -23.44 -23.83
CA ALA A 165 5.54 -24.72 -24.16
C ALA A 165 5.73 -25.06 -25.64
N PRO A 166 5.76 -26.35 -26.05
CA PRO A 166 5.72 -26.75 -27.45
C PRO A 166 4.45 -26.30 -28.15
N GLY A 167 4.57 -25.84 -29.39
CA GLY A 167 3.47 -25.41 -30.22
C GLY A 167 2.98 -23.98 -29.93
N LEU A 168 1.69 -23.71 -30.05
CA LEU A 168 1.10 -22.38 -29.94
C LEU A 168 1.17 -21.83 -28.53
N GLY A 169 1.56 -20.55 -28.40
CA GLY A 169 1.72 -19.84 -27.12
C GLY A 169 0.42 -19.61 -26.33
N THR A 170 -0.75 -19.75 -26.95
CA THR A 170 -2.06 -19.65 -26.28
C THR A 170 -2.19 -20.62 -25.12
N ALA A 171 -1.62 -21.81 -25.22
CA ALA A 171 -1.63 -22.80 -24.14
C ALA A 171 -0.92 -22.29 -22.86
N VAL A 172 0.11 -21.46 -23.00
CA VAL A 172 0.85 -20.83 -21.89
C VAL A 172 0.05 -19.64 -21.33
N VAL A 173 -0.43 -18.76 -22.23
CA VAL A 173 -1.14 -17.52 -21.84
C VAL A 173 -2.47 -17.82 -21.14
N ASP A 174 -3.20 -18.83 -21.60
CA ASP A 174 -4.51 -19.23 -21.03
C ASP A 174 -4.37 -20.19 -19.83
N GLY A 175 -3.14 -20.61 -19.49
CA GLY A 175 -2.89 -21.60 -18.42
C GLY A 175 -3.48 -22.98 -18.71
N ALA A 176 -3.75 -23.30 -19.98
CA ALA A 176 -4.40 -24.54 -20.41
C ALA A 176 -3.44 -25.75 -20.44
N ALA A 177 -2.13 -25.50 -20.51
CA ALA A 177 -1.10 -26.53 -20.47
C ALA A 177 0.00 -26.18 -19.45
N PRO A 178 0.64 -27.20 -18.85
CA PRO A 178 1.82 -26.97 -18.03
C PRO A 178 2.94 -26.35 -18.90
N ALA A 179 3.44 -25.20 -18.48
CA ALA A 179 4.57 -24.54 -19.11
C ALA A 179 5.87 -24.87 -18.38
N ASP A 180 6.96 -24.98 -19.09
CA ASP A 180 8.29 -25.03 -18.50
C ASP A 180 8.70 -23.63 -18.08
N HIS A 181 9.13 -23.49 -16.83
CA HIS A 181 9.50 -22.22 -16.20
C HIS A 181 11.01 -22.07 -16.08
N TYR A 182 11.55 -20.95 -16.60
CA TYR A 182 12.98 -20.65 -16.57
C TYR A 182 13.23 -19.28 -15.97
N VAL A 183 14.20 -19.21 -15.03
CA VAL A 183 14.73 -17.94 -14.50
C VAL A 183 16.11 -17.72 -15.12
N LEU A 184 16.25 -16.66 -15.89
CA LEU A 184 17.45 -16.31 -16.63
C LEU A 184 18.18 -15.17 -15.91
N ASP A 185 19.06 -15.51 -15.00
CA ASP A 185 19.82 -14.58 -14.13
C ASP A 185 21.27 -14.37 -14.60
N GLY A 186 21.65 -14.93 -15.77
CA GLY A 186 23.01 -14.91 -16.29
C GLY A 186 23.88 -16.10 -15.89
N THR A 187 23.36 -17.01 -15.06
CA THR A 187 23.98 -18.32 -14.83
C THR A 187 23.71 -19.25 -16.01
N ALA A 188 24.48 -20.36 -16.13
CA ALA A 188 24.26 -21.31 -17.21
C ALA A 188 22.86 -21.90 -17.11
N PRO A 189 22.03 -21.82 -18.19
CA PRO A 189 20.67 -22.33 -18.15
C PRO A 189 20.70 -23.86 -17.97
N GLU A 190 19.77 -24.34 -17.14
CA GLU A 190 19.60 -25.79 -16.96
C GLU A 190 19.10 -26.43 -18.26
N GLU A 191 19.66 -27.58 -18.62
CA GLU A 191 19.19 -28.40 -19.76
C GLU A 191 17.90 -29.16 -19.38
N ARG A 192 16.81 -28.44 -19.14
CA ARG A 192 15.52 -29.01 -18.81
C ARG A 192 14.41 -28.36 -19.65
N GLY A 193 13.40 -29.15 -20.00
CA GLY A 193 12.21 -28.69 -20.69
C GLY A 193 12.37 -28.47 -22.20
N CYS A 194 11.48 -27.68 -22.79
CA CYS A 194 11.34 -27.49 -24.22
C CYS A 194 12.30 -26.43 -24.83
N LEU A 195 13.03 -25.68 -24.00
CA LEU A 195 13.87 -24.58 -24.46
C LEU A 195 15.37 -24.93 -24.37
N ALA A 196 16.02 -25.01 -25.51
CA ALA A 196 17.48 -25.27 -25.57
C ALA A 196 18.26 -24.08 -24.97
N PRO A 197 19.44 -24.31 -24.34
CA PRO A 197 20.27 -23.26 -23.71
C PRO A 197 20.62 -22.09 -24.63
N ALA A 198 20.86 -22.33 -25.91
CA ALA A 198 21.13 -21.28 -26.91
C ALA A 198 19.94 -20.33 -27.09
N ARG A 199 18.71 -20.88 -27.15
CA ARG A 199 17.47 -20.12 -27.27
C ARG A 199 17.18 -19.33 -25.97
N SER A 200 17.45 -19.93 -24.80
CA SER A 200 17.34 -19.23 -23.49
C SER A 200 18.26 -18.01 -23.44
N ASN A 201 19.50 -18.13 -23.89
CA ASN A 201 20.45 -17.03 -23.95
C ASN A 201 19.99 -15.94 -24.94
N GLU A 202 19.50 -16.32 -26.14
CA GLU A 202 18.96 -15.37 -27.11
C GLU A 202 17.76 -14.57 -26.51
N LEU A 203 16.83 -15.27 -25.86
CA LEU A 203 15.69 -14.61 -25.18
C LEU A 203 16.15 -13.65 -24.08
N ARG A 204 17.15 -14.02 -23.27
CA ARG A 204 17.74 -13.14 -22.26
C ARG A 204 18.34 -11.88 -22.88
N GLU A 205 19.15 -12.03 -23.95
CA GLU A 205 19.76 -10.89 -24.64
C GLU A 205 18.71 -9.96 -25.27
N VAL A 206 17.67 -10.54 -25.89
CA VAL A 206 16.53 -9.76 -26.39
C VAL A 206 15.81 -9.05 -25.24
N GLY A 207 15.53 -9.73 -24.15
CA GLY A 207 14.89 -9.15 -22.97
C GLY A 207 15.69 -7.97 -22.39
N GLU A 208 16.99 -8.10 -22.24
CA GLU A 208 17.88 -7.03 -21.78
C GLU A 208 17.89 -5.81 -22.74
N ARG A 209 17.89 -6.07 -24.05
CA ARG A 209 17.78 -5.03 -25.08
C ARG A 209 16.45 -4.27 -24.98
N LEU A 210 15.34 -5.01 -24.87
CA LEU A 210 14.01 -4.43 -24.73
C LEU A 210 13.92 -3.58 -23.48
N ARG A 211 14.33 -4.10 -22.31
CA ARG A 211 14.33 -3.38 -21.04
C ARG A 211 15.11 -2.08 -21.11
N SER A 212 16.32 -2.11 -21.69
CA SER A 212 17.19 -0.93 -21.79
C SER A 212 16.66 0.14 -22.75
N ARG A 213 15.91 -0.26 -23.79
CA ARG A 213 15.45 0.65 -24.84
C ARG A 213 14.03 1.17 -24.64
N LEU A 214 13.15 0.38 -24.00
CA LEU A 214 11.76 0.76 -23.76
C LEU A 214 11.56 1.46 -22.39
N GLY A 215 12.61 1.52 -21.56
CA GLY A 215 12.61 2.26 -20.30
C GLY A 215 11.74 1.65 -19.17
N ALA A 216 11.05 0.54 -19.43
CA ALA A 216 10.25 -0.19 -18.45
C ALA A 216 10.35 -1.70 -18.68
N PRO A 217 10.21 -2.53 -17.62
CA PRO A 217 10.10 -3.97 -17.77
C PRO A 217 8.93 -4.36 -18.67
N GLN A 218 9.15 -5.37 -19.52
CA GLN A 218 8.22 -5.82 -20.55
C GLN A 218 7.75 -7.24 -20.31
N ASP A 219 6.50 -7.50 -20.63
CA ASP A 219 5.85 -8.78 -20.81
C ASP A 219 5.76 -8.99 -22.34
N VAL A 220 6.43 -10.02 -22.86
CA VAL A 220 6.67 -10.23 -24.30
C VAL A 220 6.20 -11.61 -24.71
N GLU A 221 5.25 -11.68 -25.64
CA GLU A 221 4.88 -12.93 -26.30
C GLU A 221 5.88 -13.21 -27.43
N TRP A 222 6.37 -14.43 -27.50
CA TRP A 222 7.37 -14.84 -28.49
C TRP A 222 7.10 -16.26 -29.03
N ALA A 223 7.67 -16.56 -30.18
CA ALA A 223 7.66 -17.90 -30.79
C ALA A 223 8.94 -18.17 -31.55
N TYR A 224 9.44 -19.40 -31.48
CA TYR A 224 10.41 -19.96 -32.43
C TYR A 224 9.68 -20.76 -33.48
N ASP A 225 9.90 -20.42 -34.75
CA ASP A 225 9.40 -21.24 -35.84
C ASP A 225 10.26 -22.54 -36.05
N LYS A 226 9.81 -23.39 -36.95
CA LYS A 226 10.49 -24.66 -37.27
C LYS A 226 11.91 -24.48 -37.88
N ASP A 227 12.20 -23.28 -38.40
CA ASP A 227 13.52 -22.92 -38.91
C ASP A 227 14.43 -22.35 -37.79
N GLY A 228 13.95 -22.29 -36.57
CA GLY A 228 14.66 -21.77 -35.39
C GLY A 228 14.73 -20.25 -35.34
N THR A 229 13.89 -19.54 -36.08
CA THR A 229 13.82 -18.08 -36.04
C THR A 229 12.97 -17.60 -34.88
N LEU A 230 13.50 -16.67 -34.08
CA LEU A 230 12.74 -16.01 -33.01
C LEU A 230 11.86 -14.89 -33.59
N TRP A 231 10.59 -14.94 -33.27
CA TRP A 231 9.58 -13.93 -33.57
C TRP A 231 9.01 -13.35 -32.29
N LEU A 232 8.92 -12.02 -32.19
CA LEU A 232 8.20 -11.35 -31.10
C LEU A 232 6.78 -11.00 -31.59
N LEU A 233 5.79 -11.47 -30.83
CA LEU A 233 4.37 -11.41 -31.24
C LEU A 233 3.62 -10.28 -30.57
N GLN A 234 4.06 -9.85 -29.37
CA GLN A 234 3.51 -8.75 -28.61
C GLN A 234 4.52 -8.28 -27.57
N SER A 235 4.50 -7.00 -27.20
CA SER A 235 5.22 -6.48 -26.03
C SER A 235 4.36 -5.45 -25.33
N ARG A 236 4.30 -5.55 -24.00
CA ARG A 236 3.60 -4.58 -23.14
C ARG A 236 4.38 -4.33 -21.84
N PRO A 237 4.26 -3.14 -21.21
CA PRO A 237 4.87 -2.90 -19.92
C PRO A 237 4.29 -3.81 -18.83
N ILE A 238 5.14 -4.29 -17.91
CA ILE A 238 4.68 -4.96 -16.69
C ILE A 238 4.25 -3.88 -15.69
N THR A 239 2.94 -3.68 -15.53
CA THR A 239 2.36 -2.61 -14.70
C THR A 239 2.22 -2.99 -13.22
N THR A 240 2.33 -4.28 -12.88
CA THR A 240 2.14 -4.81 -11.54
C THR A 240 3.35 -4.63 -10.63
N LEU A 241 4.54 -4.44 -11.19
CA LEU A 241 5.77 -4.29 -10.42
C LEU A 241 5.75 -3.01 -9.57
N PHE A 242 6.29 -3.14 -8.36
CA PHE A 242 6.55 -1.95 -7.56
C PHE A 242 7.68 -1.13 -8.20
N PRO A 243 7.65 0.23 -8.12
CA PRO A 243 8.70 1.08 -8.67
C PRO A 243 10.09 0.67 -8.18
N ALA A 244 11.07 0.71 -9.06
CA ALA A 244 12.45 0.41 -8.68
C ALA A 244 13.05 1.52 -7.81
N PRO A 245 13.93 1.18 -6.85
CA PRO A 245 14.76 2.16 -6.19
C PRO A 245 15.59 2.99 -7.17
N PRO A 246 15.97 4.23 -6.83
CA PRO A 246 16.84 5.03 -7.66
C PRO A 246 18.20 4.34 -7.85
N ALA A 247 18.79 4.55 -9.02
CA ALA A 247 20.13 4.06 -9.30
C ALA A 247 21.13 4.62 -8.27
N SER A 248 22.04 3.77 -7.81
CA SER A 248 23.08 4.16 -6.86
C SER A 248 24.46 4.00 -7.46
N ASP A 249 25.32 5.01 -7.31
CA ASP A 249 26.74 4.94 -7.73
C ASP A 249 27.59 4.06 -6.81
N ARG A 250 27.02 3.59 -5.70
CA ARG A 250 27.74 2.75 -4.73
C ARG A 250 27.73 1.29 -5.16
N PRO A 251 28.84 0.57 -5.07
CA PRO A 251 28.94 -0.82 -5.52
C PRO A 251 28.13 -1.79 -4.66
N GLY A 252 27.56 -2.79 -5.30
CA GLY A 252 26.82 -3.90 -4.71
C GLY A 252 25.36 -3.58 -4.40
N PRO A 253 24.59 -4.59 -3.99
CA PRO A 253 23.17 -4.44 -3.68
C PRO A 253 22.97 -3.53 -2.47
N ARG A 254 21.88 -2.76 -2.51
CA ARG A 254 21.43 -1.92 -1.41
C ARG A 254 20.11 -2.44 -0.85
N LEU A 255 19.92 -2.23 0.44
CA LEU A 255 18.70 -2.60 1.16
C LEU A 255 17.94 -1.32 1.52
N TYR A 256 16.72 -1.21 1.03
CA TYR A 256 15.78 -0.15 1.32
C TYR A 256 14.63 -0.70 2.15
N VAL A 257 14.38 -0.14 3.33
CA VAL A 257 13.27 -0.54 4.22
C VAL A 257 12.25 0.58 4.28
N GLU A 258 10.97 0.25 4.18
CA GLU A 258 9.86 1.19 4.14
C GLU A 258 9.54 1.72 5.55
N PHE A 259 9.51 3.05 5.71
CA PHE A 259 9.32 3.74 6.99
C PHE A 259 7.86 4.13 7.27
N GLY A 260 6.99 4.20 6.28
CA GLY A 260 5.58 4.56 6.45
C GLY A 260 4.80 3.54 7.27
N HIS A 261 5.17 2.25 7.19
CA HIS A 261 4.56 1.17 7.98
C HIS A 261 4.60 1.45 9.49
N VAL A 262 5.65 2.11 9.98
CA VAL A 262 5.77 2.50 11.40
C VAL A 262 4.65 3.44 11.81
N GLN A 263 4.22 4.31 10.89
CA GLN A 263 3.17 5.29 11.11
C GLN A 263 1.78 4.82 10.64
N GLY A 264 1.67 3.59 10.10
CA GLY A 264 0.45 3.08 9.50
C GLY A 264 0.14 3.68 8.13
N MET A 265 1.10 4.37 7.50
CA MET A 265 0.94 5.03 6.21
C MET A 265 1.35 4.10 5.08
N LEU A 266 0.39 3.57 4.34
CA LEU A 266 0.62 2.82 3.09
C LEU A 266 0.32 3.65 1.84
N GLN A 267 -0.42 4.74 1.99
CA GLN A 267 -0.71 5.66 0.90
C GLN A 267 0.55 6.41 0.46
N PRO A 268 0.63 6.81 -0.82
CA PRO A 268 1.74 7.63 -1.29
C PRO A 268 1.72 9.00 -0.61
N VAL A 269 2.90 9.49 -0.29
CA VAL A 269 3.14 10.85 0.22
C VAL A 269 3.13 11.82 -0.94
N THR A 270 2.55 13.00 -0.75
CA THR A 270 2.58 14.05 -1.77
C THR A 270 4.01 14.56 -2.00
N PRO A 271 4.37 15.06 -3.20
CA PRO A 271 5.71 15.60 -3.47
C PRO A 271 6.20 16.66 -2.49
N VAL A 272 5.33 17.59 -2.09
CA VAL A 272 5.66 18.59 -1.07
C VAL A 272 5.85 17.95 0.32
N GLY A 273 4.99 16.98 0.66
CA GLY A 273 5.12 16.20 1.89
C GLY A 273 6.39 15.37 1.92
N MET A 274 6.76 14.75 0.79
CA MET A 274 7.99 13.97 0.63
C MET A 274 9.23 14.84 0.90
N SER A 275 9.28 16.06 0.38
CA SER A 275 10.38 16.99 0.61
C SER A 275 10.60 17.28 2.10
N THR A 276 9.50 17.52 2.84
CA THR A 276 9.57 17.83 4.27
C THR A 276 9.85 16.61 5.15
N LEU A 277 9.23 15.48 4.83
CA LEU A 277 9.37 14.24 5.62
C LEU A 277 10.77 13.63 5.51
N LYS A 278 11.42 13.72 4.34
CA LYS A 278 12.81 13.25 4.18
C LYS A 278 13.75 13.96 5.15
N GLU A 279 13.68 15.27 5.23
CA GLU A 279 14.51 16.08 6.12
C GLU A 279 14.20 15.82 7.59
N MET A 280 12.93 15.79 7.97
CA MET A 280 12.48 15.53 9.33
C MET A 280 12.94 14.16 9.82
N LEU A 281 12.75 13.11 9.00
CA LEU A 281 13.11 11.75 9.35
C LEU A 281 14.63 11.57 9.42
N ALA A 282 15.38 12.14 8.47
CA ALA A 282 16.83 12.12 8.50
C ALA A 282 17.39 12.81 9.74
N GLY A 283 16.83 13.99 10.12
CA GLY A 283 17.18 14.70 11.33
C GLY A 283 16.84 13.94 12.61
N MET A 284 15.69 13.27 12.66
CA MET A 284 15.30 12.43 13.78
C MET A 284 16.28 11.25 13.96
N LEU A 285 16.58 10.52 12.88
CA LEU A 285 17.50 9.39 12.91
C LEU A 285 18.92 9.82 13.28
N ALA A 286 19.37 10.98 12.82
CA ALA A 286 20.67 11.55 13.17
C ALA A 286 20.77 11.86 14.67
N SER A 287 19.69 12.27 15.34
CA SER A 287 19.65 12.51 16.79
C SER A 287 19.86 11.22 17.59
N PHE A 288 19.49 10.05 17.03
CA PHE A 288 19.79 8.73 17.59
C PHE A 288 21.14 8.17 17.13
N GLY A 289 21.91 8.96 16.38
CA GLY A 289 23.22 8.57 15.90
C GLY A 289 23.21 7.66 14.67
N MET A 290 22.10 7.61 13.96
CA MET A 290 21.95 6.85 12.71
C MET A 290 21.95 7.81 11.52
N THR A 291 22.84 7.59 10.56
CA THR A 291 22.84 8.29 9.28
C THR A 291 22.18 7.37 8.26
N VAL A 292 20.94 7.66 7.90
CA VAL A 292 20.16 6.88 6.94
C VAL A 292 19.73 7.82 5.82
N GLU A 293 20.01 7.45 4.60
CA GLU A 293 19.52 8.16 3.42
C GLU A 293 18.05 7.77 3.19
N ILE A 294 17.17 8.76 3.13
CA ILE A 294 15.75 8.56 2.88
C ILE A 294 15.45 8.82 1.41
N VAL A 295 14.97 7.81 0.73
CA VAL A 295 14.63 7.87 -0.70
C VAL A 295 13.12 7.75 -0.92
N ASP A 296 12.65 8.35 -2.01
CA ASP A 296 11.29 8.19 -2.51
C ASP A 296 11.26 7.01 -3.49
N ILE A 297 10.45 6.01 -3.19
CA ILE A 297 10.20 4.90 -4.11
C ILE A 297 8.68 4.73 -4.23
N GLY A 298 8.12 5.07 -5.37
CA GLY A 298 6.69 4.99 -5.61
C GLY A 298 5.84 5.89 -4.69
N GLY A 299 6.36 7.07 -4.34
CA GLY A 299 5.71 7.99 -3.41
C GLY A 299 5.79 7.54 -1.95
N ARG A 300 6.66 6.59 -1.58
CA ARG A 300 6.82 6.12 -0.20
C ARG A 300 8.23 6.33 0.31
N LEU A 301 8.34 6.46 1.64
CA LEU A 301 9.60 6.75 2.33
C LEU A 301 10.37 5.46 2.60
N TYR A 302 11.47 5.27 1.91
CA TYR A 302 12.39 4.15 2.16
C TYR A 302 13.70 4.65 2.73
N GLY A 303 14.19 3.97 3.77
CA GLY A 303 15.52 4.22 4.34
C GLY A 303 16.55 3.23 3.82
N ASP A 304 17.68 3.72 3.36
CA ASP A 304 18.81 2.88 2.99
C ASP A 304 19.55 2.37 4.23
N LEU A 305 19.33 1.11 4.56
CA LEU A 305 19.95 0.44 5.72
C LEU A 305 21.19 -0.38 5.38
N THR A 306 21.71 -0.28 4.17
CA THR A 306 22.85 -1.08 3.69
C THR A 306 24.09 -0.94 4.59
N ASP A 307 24.45 0.31 4.95
CA ASP A 307 25.61 0.57 5.77
C ASP A 307 25.41 0.03 7.21
N ALA A 308 24.19 0.10 7.74
CA ALA A 308 23.83 -0.46 9.02
C ALA A 308 23.90 -2.00 9.03
N MET A 309 23.50 -2.64 7.92
CA MET A 309 23.60 -4.09 7.72
C MET A 309 25.05 -4.57 7.62
N ARG A 310 25.92 -3.78 6.99
CA ARG A 310 27.34 -4.12 6.82
C ARG A 310 28.22 -3.77 8.04
N ASP A 311 27.71 -2.98 9.01
CA ASP A 311 28.43 -2.68 10.25
C ASP A 311 28.28 -3.81 11.27
N PRO A 312 29.38 -4.44 11.75
CA PRO A 312 29.33 -5.60 12.64
C PRO A 312 28.61 -5.36 13.97
N VAL A 313 28.60 -4.13 14.45
CA VAL A 313 27.97 -3.75 15.74
C VAL A 313 26.49 -3.44 15.55
N THR A 314 26.18 -2.66 14.52
CA THR A 314 24.83 -2.15 14.27
C THR A 314 23.92 -3.26 13.73
N ARG A 315 24.41 -4.17 12.88
CA ARG A 315 23.59 -5.23 12.25
C ARG A 315 22.83 -6.10 13.25
N ARG A 316 23.44 -6.44 14.40
CA ARG A 316 22.79 -7.24 15.46
C ARG A 316 21.74 -6.44 16.23
N ARG A 317 21.94 -5.12 16.36
CA ARG A 317 20.98 -4.22 17.01
C ARG A 317 19.82 -3.90 16.08
N LEU A 318 20.09 -3.86 14.78
CA LEU A 318 19.08 -3.58 13.75
C LEU A 318 17.93 -4.59 13.80
N VAL A 319 18.21 -5.89 13.96
CA VAL A 319 17.16 -6.92 14.12
C VAL A 319 16.21 -6.61 15.28
N LYS A 320 16.76 -6.21 16.44
CA LYS A 320 15.94 -5.86 17.61
C LYS A 320 15.14 -4.57 17.39
N LEU A 321 15.75 -3.59 16.73
CA LEU A 321 15.07 -2.34 16.37
C LEU A 321 13.93 -2.61 15.40
N MET A 322 14.16 -3.44 14.38
CA MET A 322 13.11 -3.84 13.43
C MET A 322 11.93 -4.52 14.14
N ALA A 323 12.20 -5.40 15.09
CA ALA A 323 11.14 -6.08 15.84
C ALA A 323 10.22 -5.11 16.61
N VAL A 324 10.79 -4.06 17.20
CA VAL A 324 10.07 -3.12 18.09
C VAL A 324 9.30 -2.06 17.28
N ASP A 325 9.97 -1.44 16.30
CA ASP A 325 9.45 -0.26 15.62
C ASP A 325 8.80 -0.58 14.26
N PHE A 326 9.32 -1.60 13.53
CA PHE A 326 8.88 -1.94 12.18
C PHE A 326 8.04 -3.22 12.11
N GLY A 327 8.04 -4.01 13.19
CA GLY A 327 7.28 -5.23 13.27
C GLY A 327 8.00 -6.48 12.76
N PRO A 328 7.36 -7.66 12.92
CA PRO A 328 8.00 -8.95 12.67
C PRO A 328 8.31 -9.23 11.20
N ARG A 329 7.61 -8.58 10.25
CA ARG A 329 7.90 -8.72 8.81
C ARG A 329 9.27 -8.10 8.48
N ALA A 330 9.51 -6.85 8.91
CA ALA A 330 10.78 -6.18 8.73
C ALA A 330 11.93 -6.88 9.48
N GLN A 331 11.65 -7.43 10.67
CA GLN A 331 12.61 -8.27 11.39
C GLN A 331 13.01 -9.50 10.58
N ALA A 332 12.05 -10.26 10.05
CA ALA A 332 12.31 -11.47 9.28
C ALA A 332 13.14 -11.18 8.01
N VAL A 333 12.84 -10.07 7.32
CA VAL A 333 13.62 -9.60 6.17
C VAL A 333 15.08 -9.34 6.56
N VAL A 334 15.31 -8.59 7.64
CA VAL A 334 16.67 -8.28 8.08
C VAL A 334 17.39 -9.54 8.53
N GLU A 335 16.73 -10.44 9.27
CA GLU A 335 17.28 -11.74 9.68
C GLU A 335 17.71 -12.58 8.46
N HIS A 336 16.85 -12.69 7.45
CA HIS A 336 17.17 -13.42 6.22
C HIS A 336 18.42 -12.87 5.53
N LEU A 337 18.54 -11.55 5.43
CA LEU A 337 19.68 -10.90 4.78
C LEU A 337 20.97 -10.92 5.63
N LEU A 338 20.90 -11.26 6.93
CA LEU A 338 22.14 -11.44 7.73
C LEU A 338 23.02 -12.57 7.21
N ASP A 339 22.41 -13.60 6.62
CA ASP A 339 23.09 -14.77 6.08
C ASP A 339 23.45 -14.61 4.59
N ASP A 340 23.01 -13.53 3.95
CA ASP A 340 23.34 -13.23 2.56
C ASP A 340 24.77 -12.71 2.43
N PRO A 341 25.67 -13.38 1.69
CA PRO A 341 27.07 -12.97 1.52
C PRO A 341 27.22 -11.58 0.90
N ARG A 342 26.24 -11.09 0.15
CA ARG A 342 26.22 -9.73 -0.45
C ARG A 342 26.18 -8.64 0.61
N PHE A 343 25.68 -8.96 1.82
CA PHE A 343 25.62 -8.07 2.99
C PHE A 343 26.62 -8.46 4.09
N ALA A 344 27.69 -9.18 3.73
CA ALA A 344 28.75 -9.54 4.67
C ALA A 344 29.33 -8.30 5.38
N PRO A 345 29.69 -8.42 6.68
CA PRO A 345 30.21 -7.30 7.44
C PRO A 345 31.56 -6.81 6.90
N VAL A 346 31.67 -5.49 6.70
CA VAL A 346 32.91 -4.85 6.25
C VAL A 346 33.63 -4.27 7.47
N ARG A 347 34.88 -4.72 7.72
CA ARG A 347 35.71 -4.15 8.77
C ARG A 347 36.27 -2.81 8.32
N GLY A 348 35.94 -1.70 9.00
CA GLY A 348 36.68 -0.48 8.81
C GLY A 348 35.98 0.87 8.86
N THR A 349 34.67 0.95 8.95
CA THR A 349 33.95 2.24 8.99
C THR A 349 33.44 2.60 10.38
N ARG A 350 34.31 2.63 11.38
CA ARG A 350 33.96 3.19 12.69
C ARG A 350 33.95 4.73 12.59
N ARG A 351 32.90 5.30 11.97
CA ARG A 351 32.56 6.71 12.23
C ARG A 351 32.15 6.81 13.70
N ARG A 352 33.08 7.28 14.53
CA ARG A 352 32.81 7.62 15.92
C ARG A 352 31.73 8.69 15.90
N ASN A 353 30.51 8.31 16.26
CA ASN A 353 29.38 9.24 16.33
C ASN A 353 29.55 10.12 17.58
N THR A 354 30.26 11.23 17.42
CA THR A 354 30.52 12.19 18.50
C THR A 354 29.27 12.97 18.89
N ALA A 355 28.25 13.00 18.02
CA ALA A 355 26.95 13.64 18.31
C ALA A 355 26.20 12.96 19.46
N ALA A 356 26.24 11.62 19.55
CA ALA A 356 25.59 10.88 20.62
C ALA A 356 26.20 11.15 22.01
N LEU A 357 27.48 11.51 22.06
CA LEU A 357 28.16 11.85 23.33
C LEU A 357 27.67 13.18 23.91
N GLY A 358 27.23 14.12 23.07
CA GLY A 358 26.73 15.44 23.53
C GLY A 358 25.27 15.42 23.99
N THR A 359 24.46 14.50 23.48
CA THR A 359 23.02 14.41 23.82
C THR A 359 22.74 13.52 25.06
N ALA A 360 23.62 12.57 25.38
CA ALA A 360 23.44 11.65 26.49
C ALA A 360 23.22 12.33 27.87
N PRO A 361 23.97 13.37 28.28
CA PRO A 361 23.74 14.03 29.56
C PRO A 361 22.38 14.73 29.63
N LYS A 362 21.96 15.41 28.55
CA LYS A 362 20.64 16.06 28.47
C LYS A 362 19.50 15.06 28.56
N ALA A 363 19.62 13.92 27.88
CA ALA A 363 18.65 12.82 27.94
C ALA A 363 18.50 12.28 29.38
N VAL A 364 19.61 12.00 30.06
CA VAL A 364 19.59 11.51 31.45
C VAL A 364 18.90 12.52 32.38
N VAL A 365 19.26 13.80 32.29
CA VAL A 365 18.65 14.88 33.11
C VAL A 365 17.16 15.00 32.78
N GLY A 366 16.77 14.96 31.48
CA GLY A 366 15.38 15.06 31.07
C GLY A 366 14.54 13.88 31.57
N ILE A 367 15.05 12.66 31.44
CA ILE A 367 14.37 11.41 31.90
C ILE A 367 14.22 11.43 33.43
N LEU A 368 15.30 11.69 34.17
CA LEU A 368 15.23 11.78 35.64
C LEU A 368 14.29 12.91 36.09
N GLY A 369 14.33 14.05 35.41
CA GLY A 369 13.41 15.15 35.64
C GLY A 369 11.94 14.80 35.41
N ALA A 370 11.63 14.03 34.36
CA ALA A 370 10.28 13.54 34.08
C ALA A 370 9.84 12.47 35.10
N LEU A 371 10.74 11.58 35.51
CA LEU A 371 10.46 10.58 36.55
C LEU A 371 10.16 11.20 37.91
N ALA A 372 10.94 12.20 38.31
CA ALA A 372 10.83 12.79 39.66
C ALA A 372 9.69 13.81 39.82
N ARG A 373 9.25 14.46 38.74
CA ARG A 373 8.29 15.57 38.81
C ARG A 373 6.85 15.12 38.59
N PRO A 374 5.95 15.27 39.62
CA PRO A 374 4.53 14.95 39.46
C PRO A 374 3.82 15.78 38.39
N ALA A 375 4.28 17.03 38.17
CA ALA A 375 3.72 17.95 37.18
C ALA A 375 4.24 17.79 35.75
N ALA A 376 5.00 16.72 35.42
CA ALA A 376 5.54 16.53 34.08
C ALA A 376 4.42 16.50 33.01
N ARG A 377 3.32 15.78 33.27
CA ARG A 377 2.13 15.71 32.44
C ARG A 377 1.45 17.07 32.22
N ALA A 378 1.17 17.81 33.29
CA ALA A 378 0.50 19.13 33.19
C ALA A 378 1.30 20.09 32.29
N ARG A 379 2.62 20.02 32.32
CA ARG A 379 3.48 20.82 31.44
C ARG A 379 3.36 20.41 29.98
N VAL A 380 3.21 19.12 29.67
CA VAL A 380 2.98 18.63 28.31
C VAL A 380 1.69 19.25 27.76
N PHE A 381 0.57 19.10 28.47
CA PHE A 381 -0.71 19.66 28.03
C PHE A 381 -0.72 21.18 27.93
N GLY A 382 -0.12 21.89 28.91
CA GLY A 382 0.03 23.34 28.84
C GLY A 382 0.89 23.81 27.67
N THR A 383 1.84 22.99 27.23
CA THR A 383 2.64 23.28 26.03
C THR A 383 1.83 23.04 24.76
N ILE A 384 1.10 21.95 24.68
CA ILE A 384 0.20 21.63 23.54
C ILE A 384 -0.84 22.74 23.36
N GLU A 385 -1.51 23.15 24.45
CA GLU A 385 -2.51 24.21 24.42
C GLU A 385 -1.93 25.55 23.95
N ARG A 386 -0.73 25.89 24.40
CA ARG A 386 -0.01 27.09 23.97
C ARG A 386 0.31 27.03 22.48
N LEU A 387 0.83 25.92 21.98
CA LEU A 387 1.15 25.74 20.56
C LEU A 387 -0.11 25.85 19.69
N GLY A 388 -1.23 25.26 20.13
CA GLY A 388 -2.50 25.33 19.40
C GLY A 388 -3.10 26.74 19.31
N ARG A 389 -2.82 27.59 20.30
CA ARG A 389 -3.35 28.97 20.40
C ARG A 389 -2.41 30.05 19.84
N GLN A 390 -1.21 29.70 19.38
CA GLN A 390 -0.31 30.69 18.81
C GLN A 390 -0.96 31.36 17.58
N PRO A 391 -1.11 32.69 17.59
CA PRO A 391 -1.59 33.41 16.43
C PRO A 391 -0.54 33.33 15.33
N VAL A 392 -0.95 32.91 14.14
CA VAL A 392 -0.07 32.88 12.98
C VAL A 392 -0.40 34.08 12.11
N VAL A 393 0.56 34.98 11.99
CA VAL A 393 0.50 36.10 11.07
C VAL A 393 1.32 35.74 9.83
N ASP A 394 0.63 35.59 8.71
CA ASP A 394 1.30 35.26 7.44
C ASP A 394 1.54 36.51 6.62
N PRO A 395 2.71 36.61 5.98
CA PRO A 395 3.00 37.66 4.99
C PRO A 395 2.10 37.52 3.76
N PRO A 396 1.88 38.59 2.99
CA PRO A 396 0.89 38.63 1.91
C PRO A 396 1.33 37.97 0.60
N THR A 397 2.62 37.72 0.40
CA THR A 397 3.13 37.25 -0.90
C THR A 397 3.75 35.86 -0.84
N ALA A 398 3.68 35.12 -1.96
CA ALA A 398 4.29 33.81 -2.10
C ALA A 398 5.80 33.82 -1.82
N ALA A 399 6.50 34.83 -2.27
CA ALA A 399 7.94 34.99 -2.05
C ALA A 399 8.32 35.14 -0.57
N GLU A 400 7.47 35.79 0.23
CA GLU A 400 7.68 35.97 1.67
C GLU A 400 7.20 34.75 2.47
N LEU A 401 6.19 34.02 1.96
CA LEU A 401 5.66 32.80 2.58
C LEU A 401 6.59 31.59 2.39
N LEU A 402 7.26 31.50 1.24
CA LEU A 402 8.08 30.33 0.89
C LEU A 402 9.20 30.03 1.88
N PRO A 403 10.00 30.98 2.36
CA PRO A 403 11.00 30.73 3.39
C PRO A 403 10.41 30.14 4.67
N LEU A 404 9.19 30.56 5.05
CA LEU A 404 8.49 30.05 6.23
C LEU A 404 7.94 28.63 6.03
N VAL A 405 7.73 28.19 4.78
CA VAL A 405 7.39 26.81 4.43
C VAL A 405 8.63 25.93 4.43
N GLU A 406 9.76 26.45 3.98
CA GLU A 406 11.03 25.71 3.89
C GLU A 406 11.76 25.62 5.25
N GLU A 407 11.51 26.58 6.14
CA GLU A 407 12.15 26.56 7.45
C GLU A 407 11.76 25.29 8.19
N THR A 408 12.70 24.34 8.28
CA THR A 408 12.58 23.17 9.13
C THR A 408 12.68 23.69 10.56
N GLU A 409 11.55 23.73 11.27
CA GLU A 409 11.46 24.28 12.62
C GLU A 409 12.62 23.76 13.48
N ARG A 410 13.44 24.68 13.96
CA ARG A 410 14.33 24.39 15.08
C ARG A 410 13.43 23.94 16.24
N PRO A 411 13.75 22.82 16.91
CA PRO A 411 12.94 22.38 18.05
C PRO A 411 12.85 23.54 19.03
N ASP A 412 11.67 24.13 19.10
CA ASP A 412 11.40 25.19 20.05
C ASP A 412 11.60 24.62 21.48
N ALA A 413 11.99 25.44 22.44
CA ALA A 413 12.15 25.03 23.84
C ALA A 413 10.89 24.32 24.41
N GLY A 414 9.73 24.49 23.73
CA GLY A 414 8.48 23.79 23.98
C GLY A 414 8.53 22.29 23.64
N VAL A 415 9.26 21.89 22.60
CA VAL A 415 9.35 20.48 22.16
C VAL A 415 10.10 19.65 23.19
N GLU A 416 11.15 20.16 23.83
CA GLU A 416 11.85 19.46 24.92
C GLU A 416 10.93 19.16 26.14
N ALA A 417 9.97 20.05 26.42
CA ALA A 417 9.01 19.86 27.48
C ALA A 417 8.06 18.68 27.24
N ILE A 418 7.85 18.30 25.97
CA ILE A 418 7.05 17.15 25.54
C ILE A 418 7.90 15.90 25.39
N THR A 419 9.07 16.03 24.75
CA THR A 419 9.92 14.89 24.37
C THR A 419 10.34 14.04 25.56
N TRP A 420 10.88 14.64 26.64
CA TRP A 420 11.39 13.85 27.75
C TRP A 420 10.31 13.12 28.55
N PRO A 421 9.13 13.69 28.85
CA PRO A 421 8.02 12.93 29.44
C PRO A 421 7.55 11.77 28.56
N VAL A 422 7.45 11.96 27.23
CA VAL A 422 7.06 10.91 26.28
C VAL A 422 8.11 9.78 26.28
N VAL A 423 9.38 10.10 26.07
CA VAL A 423 10.49 9.11 26.09
C VAL A 423 10.52 8.37 27.42
N THR A 424 10.33 9.08 28.54
CA THR A 424 10.31 8.46 29.86
C THR A 424 9.14 7.48 29.99
N GLY A 425 7.95 7.83 29.50
CA GLY A 425 6.78 6.95 29.50
C GLY A 425 7.02 5.64 28.74
N ILE A 426 7.64 5.73 27.57
CA ILE A 426 8.01 4.55 26.75
C ILE A 426 9.05 3.68 27.48
N LEU A 427 10.11 4.29 28.03
CA LEU A 427 11.16 3.55 28.74
C LEU A 427 10.64 2.87 30.00
N VAL A 428 9.79 3.55 30.76
CA VAL A 428 9.17 2.99 31.98
C VAL A 428 8.30 1.78 31.61
N ALA A 429 7.48 1.88 30.56
CA ALA A 429 6.67 0.76 30.10
C ALA A 429 7.54 -0.43 29.64
N ALA A 430 8.63 -0.15 28.93
CA ALA A 430 9.56 -1.19 28.44
C ALA A 430 10.33 -1.92 29.55
N VAL A 431 10.52 -1.31 30.71
CA VAL A 431 11.24 -1.92 31.84
C VAL A 431 10.32 -2.83 32.68
N LEU A 432 9.00 -2.68 32.61
CA LEU A 432 8.05 -3.44 33.43
C LEU A 432 8.19 -4.98 33.30
N PRO A 433 8.32 -5.59 32.10
CA PRO A 433 8.49 -7.03 31.99
C PRO A 433 9.70 -7.55 32.76
N ALA A 434 10.81 -6.82 32.74
CA ALA A 434 12.02 -7.20 33.47
C ALA A 434 11.85 -7.04 34.99
N LEU A 435 11.16 -5.98 35.41
CA LEU A 435 10.89 -5.75 36.85
C LEU A 435 9.86 -6.73 37.43
N LEU A 436 8.93 -7.21 36.61
CA LEU A 436 7.86 -8.11 37.01
C LEU A 436 8.11 -9.57 36.61
N LYS A 437 9.31 -9.87 36.09
CA LYS A 437 9.70 -11.24 35.76
C LYS A 437 9.50 -12.15 36.98
N ASP A 438 8.90 -13.31 36.78
CA ASP A 438 8.52 -14.31 37.80
C ASP A 438 7.38 -13.86 38.76
N ILE A 439 6.79 -12.66 38.54
CA ILE A 439 5.71 -12.11 39.38
C ILE A 439 4.41 -11.96 38.59
N ALA A 440 4.53 -11.51 37.35
CA ALA A 440 3.39 -11.25 36.45
C ALA A 440 3.62 -11.80 35.05
N GLY A 441 2.55 -12.27 34.44
CA GLY A 441 2.55 -12.61 33.00
C GLY A 441 2.44 -11.36 32.12
N ASP A 442 2.83 -11.52 30.85
CA ASP A 442 2.77 -10.41 29.88
C ASP A 442 1.36 -9.86 29.71
N ASP A 443 0.32 -10.71 29.81
CA ASP A 443 -1.07 -10.29 29.71
C ASP A 443 -1.51 -9.37 30.85
N GLU A 444 -1.03 -9.66 32.08
CA GLU A 444 -1.30 -8.84 33.25
C GLU A 444 -0.63 -7.46 33.10
N ILE A 445 0.61 -7.43 32.59
CA ILE A 445 1.34 -6.18 32.32
C ILE A 445 0.61 -5.40 31.22
N ARG A 446 0.17 -6.06 30.13
CA ARG A 446 -0.61 -5.45 29.06
C ARG A 446 -1.94 -4.88 29.56
N THR A 447 -2.61 -5.58 30.49
CA THR A 447 -3.84 -5.08 31.13
C THR A 447 -3.59 -3.77 31.88
N VAL A 448 -2.47 -3.64 32.62
CA VAL A 448 -2.12 -2.38 33.29
C VAL A 448 -1.83 -1.26 32.29
N LEU A 449 -1.32 -1.59 31.12
CA LEU A 449 -1.03 -0.63 30.04
C LEU A 449 -2.25 -0.37 29.12
N GLY A 450 -3.45 -0.84 29.45
CA GLY A 450 -4.71 -0.52 28.80
C GLY A 450 -5.51 0.55 29.56
N GLY A 451 -6.50 1.17 28.89
CA GLY A 451 -7.30 2.25 29.49
C GLY A 451 -6.43 3.37 30.04
N MET A 452 -5.42 3.80 29.27
CA MET A 452 -4.45 4.80 29.69
C MET A 452 -5.06 6.19 29.75
N PRO A 453 -4.96 6.90 30.89
CA PRO A 453 -5.38 8.29 30.97
C PRO A 453 -4.46 9.18 30.14
N HIS A 454 -4.99 10.29 29.64
CA HIS A 454 -4.21 11.34 28.96
C HIS A 454 -3.62 10.92 27.60
N ASN A 455 -4.29 10.00 26.91
CA ASN A 455 -4.04 9.70 25.51
C ASN A 455 -4.88 10.66 24.66
N VAL A 456 -4.21 11.60 24.00
CA VAL A 456 -4.85 12.67 23.20
C VAL A 456 -5.73 12.12 22.07
N THR A 457 -5.40 10.95 21.52
CA THR A 457 -6.23 10.29 20.50
C THR A 457 -7.52 9.75 21.07
N ILE A 458 -7.46 9.15 22.26
CA ILE A 458 -8.65 8.68 22.96
C ILE A 458 -9.53 9.85 23.41
N GLU A 459 -8.92 10.94 23.88
CA GLU A 459 -9.65 12.18 24.23
C GLU A 459 -10.39 12.75 23.01
N MET A 460 -9.77 12.73 21.83
CA MET A 460 -10.39 13.13 20.57
C MET A 460 -11.58 12.23 20.22
N ASP A 461 -11.43 10.92 20.32
CA ASP A 461 -12.49 9.96 20.04
C ASP A 461 -13.70 10.14 20.96
N LEU A 462 -13.43 10.28 22.26
CA LEU A 462 -14.48 10.54 23.24
C LEU A 462 -15.17 11.90 22.98
N ALA A 463 -14.42 12.91 22.51
CA ALA A 463 -15.02 14.18 22.10
C ALA A 463 -15.94 14.01 20.88
N LEU A 464 -15.53 13.23 19.87
CA LEU A 464 -16.37 12.93 18.70
C LEU A 464 -17.60 12.10 19.08
N TRP A 465 -17.47 11.16 20.03
CA TRP A 465 -18.60 10.43 20.59
C TRP A 465 -19.61 11.39 21.26
N GLN A 466 -19.15 12.44 21.95
CA GLN A 466 -20.06 13.45 22.50
C GLN A 466 -20.78 14.26 21.42
N VAL A 467 -20.10 14.53 20.28
CA VAL A 467 -20.76 15.12 19.10
C VAL A 467 -21.86 14.17 18.59
N ALA A 468 -21.58 12.86 18.46
CA ALA A 468 -22.57 11.87 18.04
C ALA A 468 -23.79 11.83 18.97
N ARG A 469 -23.58 11.89 20.28
CA ARG A 469 -24.67 11.94 21.27
C ARG A 469 -25.53 13.20 21.12
N ARG A 470 -24.93 14.35 20.86
CA ARG A 470 -25.66 15.61 20.58
C ARG A 470 -26.39 15.55 19.26
N ALA A 471 -25.80 14.86 18.25
CA ALA A 471 -26.35 14.69 16.93
C ALA A 471 -27.49 13.63 16.86
N ALA A 472 -27.78 12.90 17.93
CA ALA A 472 -28.82 11.88 17.96
C ALA A 472 -30.20 12.35 17.44
N PRO A 473 -30.67 13.58 17.72
CA PRO A 473 -31.92 14.10 17.15
C PRO A 473 -31.87 14.27 15.61
N CYS A 474 -30.69 14.43 15.04
CA CYS A 474 -30.46 14.61 13.59
C CYS A 474 -30.01 13.31 12.90
N ARG A 475 -30.16 12.15 13.56
CA ARG A 475 -29.65 10.87 13.11
C ARG A 475 -30.11 10.51 11.70
N GLU A 476 -31.38 10.65 11.38
CA GLU A 476 -31.91 10.33 10.05
C GLU A 476 -31.28 11.20 8.97
N LEU A 477 -31.12 12.49 9.21
CA LEU A 477 -30.46 13.42 8.31
C LEU A 477 -29.00 13.00 8.05
N LEU A 478 -28.26 12.66 9.10
CA LEU A 478 -26.82 12.34 9.02
C LEU A 478 -26.56 10.94 8.47
N LEU A 479 -27.46 9.98 8.63
CA LEU A 479 -27.34 8.65 8.05
C LEU A 479 -27.95 8.55 6.64
N GLY A 480 -28.78 9.51 6.23
CA GLY A 480 -29.44 9.53 4.92
C GLY A 480 -28.65 10.25 3.82
N ARG A 481 -27.52 10.89 4.15
CA ARG A 481 -26.64 11.58 3.18
C ARG A 481 -25.25 10.98 3.20
N SER A 482 -24.54 11.10 2.09
CA SER A 482 -23.14 10.70 2.02
C SER A 482 -22.24 11.62 2.86
N PRO A 483 -21.09 11.15 3.36
CA PRO A 483 -20.13 11.98 4.08
C PRO A 483 -19.70 13.23 3.32
N ASP A 484 -19.56 13.16 1.99
CA ASP A 484 -19.18 14.29 1.16
C ASP A 484 -20.29 15.35 1.06
N GLU A 485 -21.55 14.93 0.91
CA GLU A 485 -22.70 15.85 0.94
C GLU A 485 -22.82 16.55 2.29
N LEU A 486 -22.60 15.82 3.39
CA LEU A 486 -22.61 16.38 4.73
C LEU A 486 -21.45 17.37 4.96
N ALA A 487 -20.26 17.05 4.44
CA ALA A 487 -19.10 17.92 4.49
C ALA A 487 -19.36 19.24 3.76
N ALA A 488 -19.90 19.16 2.54
CA ALA A 488 -20.27 20.33 1.76
C ALA A 488 -21.33 21.19 2.46
N ALA A 489 -22.39 20.57 3.00
CA ALA A 489 -23.44 21.27 3.74
C ALA A 489 -22.90 21.91 5.03
N HIS A 490 -21.97 21.26 5.73
CA HIS A 490 -21.32 21.84 6.91
C HIS A 490 -20.51 23.09 6.57
N LEU A 491 -19.69 23.01 5.53
CA LEU A 491 -18.86 24.14 5.07
C LEU A 491 -19.71 25.30 4.54
N ALA A 492 -20.91 25.02 4.02
CA ALA A 492 -21.91 26.03 3.63
C ALA A 492 -22.70 26.58 4.83
N GLY A 493 -22.56 26.02 6.03
CA GLY A 493 -23.32 26.44 7.23
C GLY A 493 -24.80 26.00 7.20
N GLU A 494 -25.16 24.97 6.45
CA GLU A 494 -26.52 24.48 6.25
C GLU A 494 -26.94 23.39 7.27
N LEU A 495 -25.98 22.85 8.04
CA LEU A 495 -26.26 21.82 9.03
C LEU A 495 -26.63 22.40 10.40
N PRO A 496 -27.48 21.71 11.19
CA PRO A 496 -27.74 22.07 12.58
C PRO A 496 -26.44 22.05 13.41
N ASP A 497 -26.39 22.91 14.45
CA ASP A 497 -25.27 22.86 15.38
C ASP A 497 -25.34 21.61 16.26
N ILE A 498 -24.45 20.66 15.95
CA ILE A 498 -24.26 19.42 16.74
C ILE A 498 -22.96 19.48 17.57
N GLY A 499 -22.32 20.65 17.66
CA GLY A 499 -21.01 20.83 18.30
C GLY A 499 -19.83 20.41 17.45
N LEU A 500 -20.02 20.15 16.16
CA LEU A 500 -18.96 19.74 15.25
C LEU A 500 -17.92 20.84 15.01
N THR A 501 -18.34 22.09 14.92
CA THR A 501 -17.44 23.25 14.78
C THR A 501 -16.46 23.32 15.95
N THR A 502 -16.92 23.18 17.18
CA THR A 502 -16.06 23.15 18.39
C THR A 502 -15.08 21.97 18.37
N PHE A 503 -15.54 20.81 17.86
CA PHE A 503 -14.67 19.65 17.68
C PHE A 503 -13.58 19.94 16.63
N LEU A 504 -13.93 20.50 15.49
CA LEU A 504 -12.99 20.84 14.42
C LEU A 504 -12.03 21.96 14.81
N ASP A 505 -12.45 22.94 15.63
CA ASP A 505 -11.56 23.96 16.20
C ASP A 505 -10.44 23.32 17.03
N THR A 506 -10.73 22.22 17.73
CA THR A 506 -9.75 21.53 18.59
C THR A 506 -8.94 20.50 17.83
N TYR A 507 -9.58 19.70 16.98
CA TYR A 507 -8.99 18.52 16.33
C TYR A 507 -8.94 18.61 14.80
N GLY A 508 -9.46 19.68 14.19
CA GLY A 508 -9.54 19.84 12.74
C GLY A 508 -8.19 19.96 12.01
N HIS A 509 -7.10 20.12 12.74
CA HIS A 509 -5.73 20.08 12.22
C HIS A 509 -5.25 18.64 11.92
N ARG A 510 -6.02 17.62 12.31
CA ARG A 510 -5.77 16.21 12.02
C ARG A 510 -6.29 15.78 10.65
N CYS A 511 -5.83 14.65 10.17
CA CYS A 511 -6.36 13.94 8.98
C CYS A 511 -5.81 12.50 8.93
N ALA A 512 -6.20 11.72 7.94
CA ALA A 512 -5.48 10.51 7.56
C ALA A 512 -4.12 10.92 6.97
N ALA A 513 -3.08 10.08 7.13
CA ALA A 513 -1.70 10.40 6.70
C ALA A 513 -1.22 11.79 7.21
N GLU A 514 -1.56 12.15 8.43
CA GLU A 514 -1.49 13.50 9.02
C GLU A 514 -0.09 14.14 9.07
N VAL A 515 0.98 13.36 8.89
CA VAL A 515 2.36 13.87 8.81
C VAL A 515 2.71 14.44 7.44
N ASP A 516 1.89 14.19 6.41
CA ASP A 516 2.03 14.79 5.10
C ASP A 516 1.36 16.18 5.07
N ALA A 517 2.17 17.23 4.85
CA ALA A 517 1.67 18.60 4.75
C ALA A 517 0.80 18.84 3.49
N GLY A 518 0.88 17.99 2.47
CA GLY A 518 0.09 18.10 1.25
C GLY A 518 -1.34 17.54 1.37
N VAL A 519 -1.66 16.81 2.45
CA VAL A 519 -2.99 16.21 2.65
C VAL A 519 -3.95 17.19 3.31
N PRO A 520 -5.21 17.32 2.82
CA PRO A 520 -6.23 18.18 3.44
C PRO A 520 -6.52 17.80 4.89
N ARG A 521 -6.64 18.80 5.76
CA ARG A 521 -7.00 18.61 7.17
C ARG A 521 -8.51 18.46 7.34
N TRP A 522 -8.96 17.88 8.45
CA TRP A 522 -10.40 17.71 8.72
C TRP A 522 -11.16 19.04 8.74
N SER A 523 -10.52 20.13 9.14
CA SER A 523 -11.10 21.48 9.03
C SER A 523 -11.31 21.94 7.59
N GLU A 524 -10.57 21.40 6.62
CA GLU A 524 -10.69 21.71 5.19
C GLU A 524 -11.60 20.71 4.47
N ALA A 525 -11.56 19.43 4.87
CA ALA A 525 -12.30 18.33 4.28
C ALA A 525 -12.88 17.41 5.37
N PRO A 526 -14.03 17.76 5.98
CA PRO A 526 -14.57 17.06 7.14
C PRO A 526 -15.31 15.75 6.81
N ALA A 527 -15.36 15.30 5.54
CA ALA A 527 -16.04 14.06 5.15
C ALA A 527 -15.63 12.84 5.99
N PRO A 528 -14.32 12.59 6.31
CA PRO A 528 -13.95 11.48 7.17
C PRO A 528 -14.50 11.59 8.59
N VAL A 529 -14.69 12.80 9.09
CA VAL A 529 -15.30 13.03 10.42
C VAL A 529 -16.78 12.67 10.39
N PHE A 530 -17.49 12.99 9.30
CA PHE A 530 -18.88 12.57 9.11
C PHE A 530 -19.04 11.07 8.96
N ALA A 531 -18.12 10.39 8.27
CA ALA A 531 -18.09 8.93 8.20
C ALA A 531 -17.93 8.31 9.60
N ALA A 532 -17.02 8.85 10.42
CA ALA A 532 -16.82 8.46 11.81
C ALA A 532 -18.06 8.70 12.67
N LEU A 533 -18.68 9.87 12.51
CA LEU A 533 -19.90 10.25 13.20
C LEU A 533 -21.07 9.31 12.86
N ALA A 534 -21.20 8.94 11.60
CA ALA A 534 -22.21 7.98 11.14
C ALA A 534 -22.02 6.59 11.79
N ASN A 535 -20.78 6.14 11.96
CA ASN A 535 -20.47 4.89 12.68
C ASN A 535 -20.93 4.98 14.15
N TYR A 536 -20.63 6.07 14.82
CA TYR A 536 -21.07 6.27 16.22
C TYR A 536 -22.59 6.36 16.37
N LEU A 537 -23.28 7.01 15.45
CA LEU A 537 -24.73 7.09 15.44
C LEU A 537 -25.41 5.73 15.25
N ARG A 538 -24.74 4.73 14.71
CA ARG A 538 -25.27 3.35 14.60
C ARG A 538 -25.18 2.58 15.91
N VAL A 539 -24.35 2.99 16.86
CA VAL A 539 -24.25 2.38 18.20
C VAL A 539 -25.49 2.78 19.01
N THR A 540 -26.44 1.87 19.14
CA THR A 540 -27.71 2.11 19.85
C THR A 540 -27.67 1.65 21.30
N ASP A 541 -26.82 0.69 21.64
CA ASP A 541 -26.64 0.19 23.02
C ASP A 541 -25.66 1.12 23.77
N PRO A 542 -26.12 1.82 24.82
CA PRO A 542 -25.27 2.71 25.61
C PRO A 542 -24.06 2.01 26.24
N ASP A 543 -24.16 0.70 26.56
CA ASP A 543 -23.08 -0.05 27.19
C ASP A 543 -21.97 -0.42 26.20
N GLN A 544 -22.24 -0.32 24.89
CA GLN A 544 -21.27 -0.52 23.83
C GLN A 544 -20.56 0.79 23.44
N GLY A 545 -20.97 1.91 24.02
CA GLY A 545 -20.35 3.21 23.74
C GLY A 545 -18.84 3.25 24.08
N PRO A 546 -18.05 4.03 23.32
CA PRO A 546 -16.62 4.20 23.54
C PRO A 546 -16.28 4.62 24.99
N ASP A 547 -17.04 5.55 25.54
CA ASP A 547 -16.87 6.03 26.91
C ASP A 547 -16.98 4.89 27.94
N ARG A 548 -17.98 4.03 27.81
CA ARG A 548 -18.16 2.87 28.69
C ARG A 548 -17.10 1.81 28.52
N ARG A 549 -16.68 1.55 27.29
CA ARG A 549 -15.59 0.60 27.00
C ARG A 549 -14.28 1.09 27.62
N PHE A 550 -13.94 2.34 27.42
CA PHE A 550 -12.73 2.95 27.98
C PHE A 550 -12.77 2.94 29.52
N GLU A 551 -13.88 3.33 30.13
CA GLU A 551 -14.07 3.30 31.59
C GLU A 551 -13.84 1.90 32.16
N ARG A 552 -14.44 0.85 31.54
CA ARG A 552 -14.23 -0.54 31.98
C ARG A 552 -12.76 -0.99 31.83
N ALA A 553 -12.09 -0.58 30.76
CA ALA A 553 -10.67 -0.88 30.56
C ALA A 553 -9.80 -0.18 31.62
N ALA A 554 -10.07 1.08 31.92
CA ALA A 554 -9.36 1.85 32.93
C ALA A 554 -9.53 1.27 34.34
N VAL A 555 -10.76 0.90 34.72
CA VAL A 555 -11.03 0.24 35.99
C VAL A 555 -10.29 -1.12 36.12
N ARG A 556 -10.34 -1.94 35.08
CA ARG A 556 -9.58 -3.21 35.07
C ARG A 556 -8.08 -3.00 35.21
N ALA A 557 -7.54 -1.99 34.55
CA ALA A 557 -6.12 -1.65 34.64
C ALA A 557 -5.71 -1.23 36.05
N GLU A 558 -6.52 -0.40 36.74
CA GLU A 558 -6.25 0.02 38.13
C GLU A 558 -6.34 -1.15 39.11
N LEU A 559 -7.32 -2.03 38.95
CA LEU A 559 -7.43 -3.24 39.77
C LEU A 559 -6.23 -4.16 39.57
N MET A 560 -5.81 -4.38 38.32
CA MET A 560 -4.64 -5.18 38.01
C MET A 560 -3.36 -4.55 38.54
N LEU A 561 -3.20 -3.24 38.42
CA LEU A 561 -2.07 -2.50 39.01
C LEU A 561 -1.99 -2.72 40.53
N ALA A 562 -3.11 -2.57 41.24
CA ALA A 562 -3.15 -2.79 42.68
C ALA A 562 -2.78 -4.21 43.07
N GLU A 563 -3.26 -5.21 42.31
CA GLU A 563 -2.92 -6.64 42.49
C GLU A 563 -1.42 -6.91 42.25
N LEU A 564 -0.86 -6.43 41.14
CA LEU A 564 0.55 -6.64 40.83
C LEU A 564 1.48 -5.97 41.86
N VAL A 565 1.13 -4.79 42.32
CA VAL A 565 1.88 -4.09 43.37
C VAL A 565 1.84 -4.88 44.70
N ARG A 566 0.66 -5.42 45.05
CA ARG A 566 0.48 -6.25 46.26
C ARG A 566 1.33 -7.55 46.15
N ARG A 567 1.20 -8.28 45.04
CA ARG A 567 1.91 -9.52 44.75
C ARG A 567 3.45 -9.28 44.78
N ALA A 568 3.92 -8.28 44.05
CA ALA A 568 5.32 -7.92 43.94
C ALA A 568 5.94 -7.56 45.31
N ARG A 569 5.20 -6.81 46.16
CA ARG A 569 5.69 -6.48 47.51
C ARG A 569 5.73 -7.69 48.45
N ARG A 570 4.80 -8.63 48.28
CA ARG A 570 4.78 -9.86 49.09
C ARG A 570 5.94 -10.79 48.72
N GLU A 571 6.19 -10.98 47.43
CA GLU A 571 7.21 -11.92 46.96
C GLU A 571 8.65 -11.36 47.01
N ARG A 572 8.81 -10.07 46.68
CA ARG A 572 10.10 -9.36 46.56
C ARG A 572 10.01 -7.93 47.08
N PRO A 573 10.10 -7.66 48.41
CA PRO A 573 9.78 -6.37 49.01
C PRO A 573 10.47 -5.15 48.39
N LEU A 574 11.78 -5.21 48.14
CA LEU A 574 12.55 -4.11 47.56
C LEU A 574 12.20 -3.92 46.07
N ARG A 575 12.22 -5.01 45.31
CA ARG A 575 11.83 -5.00 43.86
C ARG A 575 10.37 -4.63 43.71
N GLY A 576 9.48 -5.05 44.61
CA GLY A 576 8.05 -4.71 44.60
C GLY A 576 7.77 -3.23 44.87
N ARG A 577 8.58 -2.55 45.71
CA ARG A 577 8.51 -1.08 45.90
C ARG A 577 8.86 -0.36 44.56
N LEU A 578 9.96 -0.80 43.94
CA LEU A 578 10.42 -0.25 42.67
C LEU A 578 9.40 -0.52 41.53
N ALA A 579 8.91 -1.75 41.43
CA ALA A 579 7.88 -2.13 40.47
C ALA A 579 6.60 -1.29 40.65
N GLY A 580 6.15 -1.09 41.90
CA GLY A 580 4.99 -0.23 42.19
C GLY A 580 5.19 1.24 41.82
N PHE A 581 6.42 1.76 41.95
CA PHE A 581 6.76 3.10 41.46
C PHE A 581 6.67 3.17 39.93
N PHE A 582 7.32 2.26 39.21
CA PHE A 582 7.35 2.26 37.76
C PHE A 582 5.97 1.96 37.14
N LEU A 583 5.17 1.09 37.73
CA LEU A 583 3.81 0.82 37.29
C LEU A 583 2.94 2.10 37.33
N ARG A 584 3.00 2.86 38.42
CA ARG A 584 2.26 4.14 38.52
C ARG A 584 2.79 5.16 37.52
N ARG A 585 4.12 5.27 37.38
CA ARG A 585 4.71 6.21 36.41
C ARG A 585 4.39 5.83 34.98
N ALA A 586 4.30 4.54 34.66
CA ALA A 586 3.82 4.08 33.35
C ALA A 586 2.40 4.59 33.08
N ARG A 587 1.46 4.41 34.02
CA ARG A 587 0.09 4.91 33.91
C ARG A 587 0.01 6.44 33.72
N GLU A 588 0.91 7.21 34.33
CA GLU A 588 0.94 8.65 34.20
C GLU A 588 1.54 9.18 32.90
N LEU A 589 2.54 8.48 32.35
CA LEU A 589 3.37 9.00 31.28
C LEU A 589 3.25 8.26 29.95
N ALA A 590 2.92 6.95 29.94
CA ALA A 590 2.90 6.21 28.70
C ALA A 590 1.71 6.61 27.79
N GLY A 591 0.61 7.13 28.35
CA GLY A 591 -0.49 7.73 27.60
C GLY A 591 -0.08 8.98 26.80
N LEU A 592 1.01 9.67 27.21
CA LEU A 592 1.54 10.84 26.52
C LEU A 592 2.26 10.51 25.19
N ARG A 593 2.36 9.25 24.82
CA ARG A 593 3.11 8.82 23.63
C ARG A 593 2.69 9.56 22.36
N GLU A 594 1.41 9.78 22.17
CA GLU A 594 0.86 10.50 21.00
C GLU A 594 1.01 12.04 21.11
N ALA A 595 1.34 12.56 22.30
CA ALA A 595 1.39 13.99 22.55
C ALA A 595 2.44 14.73 21.72
N GLY A 596 3.58 14.08 21.46
CA GLY A 596 4.64 14.66 20.62
C GLY A 596 4.22 14.82 19.17
N LYS A 597 3.61 13.79 18.60
CA LYS A 597 3.05 13.82 17.24
C LYS A 597 1.95 14.88 17.15
N PHE A 598 1.01 14.86 18.09
CA PHE A 598 -0.12 15.79 18.14
C PHE A 598 0.35 17.26 18.16
N ALA A 599 1.36 17.58 18.96
CA ALA A 599 1.95 18.92 19.02
C ALA A 599 2.61 19.34 17.71
N GLY A 600 3.33 18.42 17.05
CA GLY A 600 3.96 18.67 15.75
C GLY A 600 2.97 18.94 14.62
N LEU A 601 1.73 18.45 14.74
CA LEU A 601 0.71 18.68 13.71
C LEU A 601 0.25 20.13 13.60
N TYR A 602 0.40 20.93 14.64
CA TYR A 602 0.10 22.37 14.54
C TYR A 602 1.06 23.08 13.56
N ALA A 603 2.33 22.75 13.59
CA ALA A 603 3.29 23.25 12.63
C ALA A 603 2.98 22.82 11.20
N LEU A 604 2.59 21.55 11.01
CA LEU A 604 2.17 21.04 9.71
C LEU A 604 0.88 21.68 9.20
N ARG A 605 -0.09 22.00 10.10
CA ARG A 605 -1.28 22.79 9.77
C ARG A 605 -0.89 24.16 9.22
N ASP A 606 0.01 24.86 9.91
CA ASP A 606 0.40 26.21 9.55
C ASP A 606 1.21 26.21 8.24
N ARG A 607 2.08 25.22 8.05
CA ARG A 607 2.78 24.99 6.78
C ARG A 607 1.80 24.76 5.63
N ARG A 608 0.78 23.87 5.81
CA ARG A 608 -0.22 23.63 4.79
C ARG A 608 -1.01 24.89 4.45
N ARG A 609 -1.42 25.67 5.45
CA ARG A 609 -2.12 26.95 5.22
C ARG A 609 -1.28 27.88 4.35
N ARG A 610 0.02 28.03 4.62
CA ARG A 610 0.94 28.84 3.82
C ARG A 610 1.08 28.31 2.40
N LEU A 611 1.19 26.98 2.25
CA LEU A 611 1.19 26.34 0.92
C LEU A 611 -0.07 26.68 0.13
N LEU A 612 -1.24 26.65 0.74
CA LEU A 612 -2.50 26.99 0.07
C LEU A 612 -2.58 28.48 -0.31
N LEU A 613 -2.00 29.40 0.52
CA LEU A 613 -1.90 30.81 0.17
C LEU A 613 -0.98 31.02 -1.05
N ILE A 614 0.19 30.39 -1.08
CA ILE A 614 1.07 30.38 -2.24
C ILE A 614 0.35 29.79 -3.46
N GLY A 615 -0.35 28.64 -3.28
CA GLY A 615 -1.10 28.01 -4.35
C GLY A 615 -2.23 28.88 -4.92
N ALA A 616 -2.87 29.68 -4.07
CA ALA A 616 -3.90 30.62 -4.50
C ALA A 616 -3.29 31.73 -5.39
N GLU A 617 -2.14 32.29 -5.01
CA GLU A 617 -1.43 33.27 -5.82
C GLU A 617 -0.97 32.68 -7.18
N LEU A 618 -0.44 31.43 -7.17
CA LEU A 618 -0.03 30.74 -8.40
C LEU A 618 -1.22 30.43 -9.31
N ARG A 619 -2.40 30.11 -8.74
CA ARG A 619 -3.63 29.95 -9.50
C ARG A 619 -4.09 31.26 -10.15
N GLU A 620 -4.05 32.37 -9.43
CA GLU A 620 -4.37 33.70 -9.97
C GLU A 620 -3.43 34.09 -11.13
N LYS A 621 -2.17 33.67 -11.08
CA LYS A 621 -1.19 33.81 -12.16
C LYS A 621 -1.39 32.81 -13.31
N GLY A 622 -2.34 31.88 -13.23
CA GLY A 622 -2.63 30.86 -14.24
C GLY A 622 -1.60 29.72 -14.30
N LEU A 623 -0.73 29.59 -13.28
CA LEU A 623 0.29 28.54 -13.19
C LEU A 623 -0.24 27.25 -12.57
N LEU A 624 -1.34 27.30 -11.83
CA LEU A 624 -2.05 26.12 -11.27
C LEU A 624 -3.54 26.23 -11.61
N GLU A 625 -4.22 25.10 -11.76
CA GLU A 625 -5.67 25.03 -11.95
C GLU A 625 -6.39 25.25 -10.60
N ARG A 626 -5.90 24.64 -9.56
CA ARG A 626 -6.42 24.72 -8.18
C ARG A 626 -5.28 25.08 -7.22
N ALA A 627 -5.59 25.83 -6.17
CA ALA A 627 -4.61 26.18 -5.13
C ALA A 627 -3.96 24.92 -4.50
N ASP A 628 -4.76 23.86 -4.31
CA ASP A 628 -4.31 22.60 -3.71
C ASP A 628 -3.35 21.80 -4.64
N ASP A 629 -3.27 22.15 -5.92
CA ASP A 629 -2.34 21.48 -6.86
C ASP A 629 -0.87 21.71 -6.51
N ILE A 630 -0.60 22.72 -5.68
CA ILE A 630 0.74 22.97 -5.12
C ILE A 630 1.36 21.76 -4.43
N ARG A 631 0.54 20.84 -3.88
CA ARG A 631 1.00 19.62 -3.23
C ARG A 631 1.76 18.66 -4.15
N PHE A 632 1.60 18.81 -5.47
CA PHE A 632 2.29 18.02 -6.48
C PHE A 632 3.64 18.59 -6.90
N LEU A 633 4.07 19.70 -6.31
CA LEU A 633 5.42 20.27 -6.46
C LEU A 633 6.31 19.87 -5.28
N THR A 634 7.58 19.63 -5.54
CA THR A 634 8.59 19.57 -4.48
C THR A 634 8.95 20.98 -4.01
N LEU A 635 9.55 21.12 -2.83
CA LEU A 635 9.96 22.45 -2.35
C LEU A 635 10.95 23.16 -3.29
N PRO A 636 11.98 22.51 -3.87
CA PRO A 636 12.85 23.13 -4.86
C PRO A 636 12.13 23.64 -6.12
N GLU A 637 11.17 22.85 -6.64
CA GLU A 637 10.36 23.25 -7.81
C GLU A 637 9.44 24.40 -7.46
N LEU A 638 8.81 24.37 -6.27
CA LEU A 638 7.98 25.46 -5.79
C LEU A 638 8.78 26.77 -5.71
N ARG A 639 10.03 26.71 -5.23
CA ARG A 639 10.94 27.86 -5.23
C ARG A 639 11.18 28.35 -6.65
N SER A 640 11.54 27.47 -7.60
CA SER A 640 11.74 27.84 -9.01
C SER A 640 10.51 28.55 -9.58
N VAL A 641 9.31 28.03 -9.33
CA VAL A 641 8.05 28.61 -9.84
C VAL A 641 7.78 30.00 -9.21
N VAL A 642 7.99 30.16 -7.90
CA VAL A 642 7.79 31.44 -7.19
C VAL A 642 8.80 32.51 -7.68
N ASP A 643 10.03 32.11 -7.98
CA ASP A 643 11.09 32.97 -8.52
C ASP A 643 10.93 33.27 -10.02
N GLY A 644 9.84 32.82 -10.67
CA GLY A 644 9.55 33.07 -12.08
C GLY A 644 10.22 32.09 -13.05
N GLY A 645 10.56 30.89 -12.59
CA GLY A 645 11.16 29.83 -13.40
C GLY A 645 10.13 29.02 -14.23
N ASP A 646 10.29 27.70 -14.29
CA ASP A 646 9.54 26.81 -15.18
C ASP A 646 8.02 26.77 -14.94
N ASP A 647 7.26 26.58 -16.01
CA ASP A 647 5.82 26.35 -15.95
C ASP A 647 5.51 24.97 -15.30
N PRO A 648 4.84 24.91 -14.14
CA PRO A 648 4.62 23.69 -13.40
C PRO A 648 3.49 22.81 -13.95
N ARG A 649 2.64 23.30 -14.87
CA ARG A 649 1.37 22.66 -15.26
C ARG A 649 1.56 21.24 -15.75
N ARG A 650 2.55 20.98 -16.59
CA ARG A 650 2.86 19.63 -17.10
C ARG A 650 3.30 18.70 -15.97
N THR A 651 4.24 19.12 -15.15
CA THR A 651 4.75 18.35 -13.99
C THR A 651 3.62 18.01 -13.02
N VAL A 652 2.75 18.96 -12.74
CA VAL A 652 1.58 18.77 -11.87
C VAL A 652 0.62 17.71 -12.46
N ALA A 653 0.31 17.80 -13.76
CA ALA A 653 -0.59 16.86 -14.43
C ALA A 653 -0.04 15.42 -14.41
N GLU A 654 1.24 15.24 -14.74
CA GLU A 654 1.92 13.95 -14.71
C GLU A 654 1.92 13.34 -13.30
N ARG A 655 2.20 14.16 -12.27
CA ARG A 655 2.23 13.70 -10.87
C ARG A 655 0.85 13.45 -10.28
N LYS A 656 -0.17 14.17 -10.69
CA LYS A 656 -1.57 13.84 -10.34
C LYS A 656 -1.93 12.43 -10.80
N SER A 657 -1.62 12.10 -12.05
CA SER A 657 -1.88 10.78 -12.62
C SER A 657 -1.07 9.71 -11.90
N HIS A 658 0.22 9.97 -11.65
CA HIS A 658 1.08 9.05 -10.91
C HIS A 658 0.56 8.80 -9.48
N TYR A 659 0.22 9.85 -8.75
CA TYR A 659 -0.30 9.77 -7.38
C TYR A 659 -1.63 8.99 -7.33
N ALA A 660 -2.56 9.26 -8.26
CA ALA A 660 -3.81 8.53 -8.37
C ALA A 660 -3.59 7.03 -8.64
N ARG A 661 -2.59 6.67 -9.46
CA ARG A 661 -2.18 5.28 -9.69
C ARG A 661 -1.66 4.63 -8.41
N GLU A 662 -0.75 5.30 -7.71
CA GLU A 662 -0.14 4.77 -6.49
C GLU A 662 -1.12 4.66 -5.31
N LEU A 663 -2.19 5.47 -5.28
CA LEU A 663 -3.29 5.30 -4.32
C LEU A 663 -4.05 3.97 -4.52
N ARG A 664 -4.14 3.46 -5.76
CA ARG A 664 -4.80 2.18 -6.06
C ARG A 664 -3.93 0.95 -5.80
N ARG A 665 -2.65 1.14 -5.51
CA ARG A 665 -1.72 0.05 -5.25
C ARG A 665 -2.08 -0.68 -3.95
N ARG A 666 -2.25 -2.00 -4.03
CA ARG A 666 -2.70 -2.82 -2.91
C ARG A 666 -1.56 -3.29 -2.01
N THR A 667 -0.40 -3.53 -2.59
CA THR A 667 0.77 -4.07 -1.87
C THR A 667 1.94 -3.11 -1.94
N VAL A 668 2.54 -2.85 -0.78
CA VAL A 668 3.76 -2.06 -0.63
C VAL A 668 4.80 -2.95 0.02
N PRO A 669 5.94 -3.22 -0.65
CA PRO A 669 7.02 -4.02 -0.08
C PRO A 669 7.57 -3.42 1.20
N VAL A 670 7.74 -4.23 2.24
CA VAL A 670 8.41 -3.79 3.49
C VAL A 670 9.87 -3.49 3.24
N ALA A 671 10.50 -4.24 2.33
CA ALA A 671 11.91 -4.03 1.98
C ALA A 671 12.19 -4.39 0.52
N LEU A 672 13.02 -3.58 -0.10
CA LEU A 672 13.47 -3.72 -1.49
C LEU A 672 14.99 -3.81 -1.57
N LEU A 673 15.48 -4.62 -2.49
CA LEU A 673 16.85 -4.50 -2.98
C LEU A 673 16.95 -3.45 -4.09
N SER A 674 18.18 -2.99 -4.38
CA SER A 674 18.43 -1.97 -5.40
C SER A 674 18.01 -2.36 -6.82
N ASP A 675 17.87 -3.64 -7.10
CA ASP A 675 17.33 -4.16 -8.36
C ASP A 675 15.80 -4.24 -8.39
N GLY A 676 15.14 -3.83 -7.32
CA GLY A 676 13.68 -3.85 -7.16
C GLY A 676 13.12 -5.14 -6.60
N THR A 677 13.97 -6.09 -6.18
CA THR A 677 13.51 -7.32 -5.54
C THR A 677 12.81 -7.03 -4.22
N ASP A 678 11.59 -7.50 -4.09
CA ASP A 678 10.87 -7.53 -2.81
C ASP A 678 11.44 -8.68 -1.95
N VAL A 679 12.15 -8.33 -0.89
CA VAL A 679 12.83 -9.31 -0.04
C VAL A 679 11.85 -10.26 0.66
N GLU A 680 10.61 -9.85 0.90
CA GLU A 680 9.62 -10.72 1.54
C GLU A 680 9.28 -11.94 0.68
N THR A 681 9.36 -11.82 -0.64
CA THR A 681 9.11 -12.92 -1.58
C THR A 681 10.19 -14.01 -1.51
N LEU A 682 11.36 -13.70 -0.97
CA LEU A 682 12.48 -14.63 -0.77
C LEU A 682 12.38 -15.39 0.55
N LEU A 683 11.49 -14.98 1.45
CA LEU A 683 11.32 -15.66 2.74
C LEU A 683 10.60 -17.01 2.53
N PRO A 684 10.99 -18.04 3.32
CA PRO A 684 10.32 -19.32 3.26
C PRO A 684 8.83 -19.17 3.58
N ALA A 685 7.98 -19.80 2.75
CA ALA A 685 6.54 -19.77 2.95
C ALA A 685 6.19 -20.31 4.34
N ARG A 686 5.48 -19.53 5.14
CA ARG A 686 4.93 -20.02 6.41
C ARG A 686 3.86 -21.05 6.12
N THR A 687 4.09 -22.29 6.52
CA THR A 687 3.07 -23.36 6.45
C THR A 687 1.92 -23.00 7.38
N SER A 688 0.76 -22.71 6.81
CA SER A 688 -0.49 -22.60 7.55
C SER A 688 -1.37 -23.81 7.19
N ASP A 689 -2.13 -24.32 8.13
CA ASP A 689 -3.10 -25.41 7.95
C ASP A 689 -4.33 -25.00 7.08
N GLY A 690 -4.27 -23.87 6.43
CA GLY A 690 -5.33 -23.29 5.61
C GLY A 690 -6.48 -22.65 6.40
N ARG A 691 -6.68 -23.05 7.66
CA ARG A 691 -7.75 -22.54 8.53
C ARG A 691 -7.27 -21.55 9.59
N THR A 692 -6.02 -21.64 10.00
CA THR A 692 -5.45 -20.75 11.01
C THR A 692 -4.42 -19.82 10.38
N LEU A 693 -4.69 -18.52 10.47
CA LEU A 693 -3.74 -17.47 10.09
C LEU A 693 -2.96 -17.06 11.33
N THR A 694 -1.65 -16.91 11.18
CA THR A 694 -0.77 -16.50 12.28
C THR A 694 -0.27 -15.08 12.06
N GLY A 695 -0.29 -14.30 13.10
CA GLY A 695 0.24 -12.94 13.18
C GLY A 695 0.94 -12.70 14.51
N THR A 696 0.93 -11.47 14.96
CA THR A 696 1.43 -11.06 16.27
C THR A 696 0.28 -10.61 17.15
N GLY A 697 0.17 -11.17 18.35
CA GLY A 697 -0.82 -10.72 19.34
C GLY A 697 -0.51 -9.29 19.79
N ALA A 698 -1.49 -8.40 19.65
CA ALA A 698 -1.30 -6.97 19.89
C ALA A 698 -2.16 -6.44 21.04
N ALA A 699 -3.36 -6.96 21.22
CA ALA A 699 -4.21 -6.70 22.38
C ALA A 699 -4.88 -8.01 22.81
N THR A 700 -4.83 -8.30 24.10
CA THR A 700 -5.28 -9.59 24.66
C THR A 700 -6.80 -9.76 24.62
N GLY A 701 -7.24 -10.99 24.63
CA GLY A 701 -8.64 -11.37 24.61
C GLY A 701 -8.96 -12.24 23.41
N ARG A 702 -10.21 -12.75 23.39
CA ARG A 702 -10.71 -13.56 22.30
C ARG A 702 -12.06 -13.02 21.83
N ALA A 703 -12.19 -12.87 20.52
CA ALA A 703 -13.44 -12.45 19.90
C ALA A 703 -13.80 -13.38 18.76
N ARG A 704 -15.09 -13.68 18.61
CA ARG A 704 -15.66 -14.43 17.49
C ARG A 704 -16.80 -13.63 16.88
N GLY A 705 -16.76 -13.45 15.58
CA GLY A 705 -17.79 -12.68 14.86
C GLY A 705 -17.60 -12.75 13.36
N PRO A 706 -18.55 -12.20 12.60
CA PRO A 706 -18.40 -12.06 11.16
C PRO A 706 -17.29 -11.05 10.84
N ALA A 707 -16.46 -11.36 9.86
CA ALA A 707 -15.41 -10.46 9.41
C ALA A 707 -15.99 -9.31 8.59
N ARG A 708 -15.46 -8.13 8.77
CA ARG A 708 -15.65 -6.96 7.91
C ARG A 708 -14.31 -6.57 7.30
N VAL A 709 -14.10 -6.92 6.04
CA VAL A 709 -12.89 -6.56 5.31
C VAL A 709 -13.03 -5.13 4.80
N VAL A 710 -12.19 -4.25 5.31
CA VAL A 710 -12.16 -2.83 4.96
C VAL A 710 -10.77 -2.50 4.44
N ARG A 711 -10.70 -1.91 3.24
CA ARG A 711 -9.45 -1.47 2.62
C ARG A 711 -9.25 0.04 2.67
N ASP A 712 -10.35 0.78 2.70
CA ASP A 712 -10.37 2.24 2.88
C ASP A 712 -11.39 2.60 3.97
N PRO A 713 -11.00 3.35 4.99
CA PRO A 713 -11.90 3.71 6.08
C PRO A 713 -12.94 4.79 5.70
N ALA A 714 -12.75 5.50 4.58
CA ALA A 714 -13.57 6.66 4.23
C ALA A 714 -15.05 6.31 4.02
N ASP A 715 -15.34 5.17 3.39
CA ASP A 715 -16.70 4.74 3.04
C ASP A 715 -17.15 3.49 3.80
N ALA A 716 -16.41 3.10 4.84
CA ALA A 716 -16.65 1.86 5.54
C ALA A 716 -17.38 2.06 6.87
N TYR A 717 -18.17 1.07 7.24
CA TYR A 717 -18.71 0.93 8.58
C TYR A 717 -18.52 -0.51 9.09
N VAL A 718 -18.46 -0.66 10.41
CA VAL A 718 -18.34 -1.94 11.10
C VAL A 718 -19.50 -2.05 12.07
N GLU A 719 -20.31 -3.08 11.91
CA GLU A 719 -21.40 -3.38 12.84
C GLU A 719 -20.86 -3.81 14.20
N PRO A 720 -21.55 -3.49 15.30
CA PRO A 720 -21.14 -3.96 16.63
C PRO A 720 -21.00 -5.48 16.68
N GLY A 721 -19.79 -5.95 17.04
CA GLY A 721 -19.46 -7.37 17.13
C GLY A 721 -18.83 -7.98 15.88
N GLU A 722 -18.78 -7.27 14.74
CA GLU A 722 -17.98 -7.67 13.61
C GLU A 722 -16.49 -7.58 13.92
N ILE A 723 -15.68 -8.40 13.26
CA ILE A 723 -14.22 -8.36 13.34
C ILE A 723 -13.70 -7.53 12.18
N LEU A 724 -13.08 -6.40 12.48
CA LEU A 724 -12.47 -5.56 11.46
C LEU A 724 -11.19 -6.21 10.91
N VAL A 725 -11.13 -6.39 9.60
CA VAL A 725 -9.95 -6.90 8.87
C VAL A 725 -9.47 -5.80 7.92
N ALA A 726 -8.24 -5.33 8.11
CA ALA A 726 -7.70 -4.16 7.41
C ALA A 726 -6.25 -4.37 6.97
N PRO A 727 -5.77 -3.68 5.92
CA PRO A 727 -4.36 -3.77 5.53
C PRO A 727 -3.43 -3.12 6.56
N THR A 728 -3.86 -2.02 7.15
CA THR A 728 -3.11 -1.24 8.15
C THR A 728 -4.05 -0.44 9.03
N SER A 729 -3.50 0.38 9.91
CA SER A 729 -4.28 1.26 10.77
C SER A 729 -3.56 2.58 11.03
N ASP A 730 -4.22 3.68 10.72
CA ASP A 730 -3.82 5.04 11.07
C ASP A 730 -4.93 5.73 11.92
N PRO A 731 -4.76 6.99 12.36
CA PRO A 731 -5.79 7.67 13.13
C PRO A 731 -7.16 7.79 12.45
N GLY A 732 -7.25 7.75 11.13
CA GLY A 732 -8.51 7.74 10.38
C GLY A 732 -9.33 6.46 10.58
N TRP A 733 -8.70 5.36 11.00
CA TRP A 733 -9.37 4.08 11.27
C TRP A 733 -10.02 3.98 12.66
N THR A 734 -9.66 4.87 13.57
CA THR A 734 -10.07 4.78 14.99
C THR A 734 -11.58 4.61 15.17
N PRO A 735 -12.45 5.32 14.45
CA PRO A 735 -13.90 5.16 14.62
C PRO A 735 -14.43 3.77 14.27
N LEU A 736 -13.76 3.05 13.36
CA LEU A 736 -14.11 1.67 12.99
C LEU A 736 -13.70 0.68 14.10
N PHE A 737 -12.58 0.92 14.77
CA PHE A 737 -12.15 0.07 15.89
C PHE A 737 -13.15 0.07 17.03
N LEU A 738 -13.78 1.19 17.29
CA LEU A 738 -14.68 1.36 18.43
C LEU A 738 -15.97 0.56 18.32
N THR A 739 -16.42 0.26 17.11
CA THR A 739 -17.59 -0.60 16.86
C THR A 739 -17.18 -2.07 16.72
N ALA A 740 -15.93 -2.34 16.36
CA ALA A 740 -15.44 -3.69 16.13
C ALA A 740 -15.41 -4.54 17.42
N GLY A 741 -15.72 -5.83 17.26
CA GLY A 741 -15.56 -6.86 18.28
C GLY A 741 -14.11 -7.36 18.38
N GLY A 742 -13.31 -7.22 17.31
CA GLY A 742 -11.90 -7.60 17.22
C GLY A 742 -11.22 -6.92 16.04
N LEU A 743 -9.89 -6.95 16.02
CA LEU A 743 -9.07 -6.32 14.99
C LEU A 743 -8.06 -7.30 14.39
N VAL A 744 -7.97 -7.34 13.08
CA VAL A 744 -6.95 -8.06 12.31
C VAL A 744 -6.31 -7.10 11.31
N THR A 745 -4.97 -6.98 11.30
CA THR A 745 -4.28 -6.19 10.28
C THR A 745 -3.15 -6.97 9.61
N GLU A 746 -2.88 -6.66 8.34
CA GLU A 746 -1.79 -7.28 7.58
C GLU A 746 -0.43 -6.75 7.96
N THR A 747 -0.38 -5.47 8.33
CA THR A 747 0.85 -4.77 8.71
C THR A 747 0.68 -4.11 10.07
N GLY A 748 1.79 -3.65 10.64
CA GLY A 748 1.82 -2.87 11.86
C GLY A 748 2.90 -3.36 12.83
N ALA A 749 3.20 -2.54 13.82
CA ALA A 749 4.02 -2.89 14.96
C ALA A 749 3.18 -2.92 16.23
N VAL A 750 3.61 -3.64 17.26
CA VAL A 750 2.87 -3.74 18.54
C VAL A 750 2.62 -2.37 19.16
N MET A 751 3.48 -1.41 18.87
CA MET A 751 3.38 -0.03 19.34
C MET A 751 2.71 0.92 18.33
N ALA A 752 2.23 0.42 17.18
CA ALA A 752 1.52 1.23 16.20
C ALA A 752 0.16 1.72 16.72
N HIS A 753 -0.48 2.63 15.97
CA HIS A 753 -1.72 3.29 16.37
C HIS A 753 -2.87 2.31 16.66
N GLY A 754 -3.22 1.44 15.72
CA GLY A 754 -4.32 0.48 15.88
C GLY A 754 -4.18 -0.46 17.06
N PRO A 755 -3.05 -1.16 17.25
CA PRO A 755 -2.78 -1.94 18.45
C PRO A 755 -2.90 -1.16 19.76
N THR A 756 -2.48 0.09 19.74
CA THR A 756 -2.60 0.96 20.92
C THR A 756 -4.06 1.24 21.25
N VAL A 757 -4.84 1.66 20.27
CA VAL A 757 -6.28 1.89 20.40
C VAL A 757 -6.99 0.61 20.84
N ALA A 758 -6.69 -0.53 20.21
CA ALA A 758 -7.29 -1.82 20.58
C ALA A 758 -7.05 -2.17 22.07
N ARG A 759 -5.82 -1.94 22.58
CA ARG A 759 -5.53 -2.13 24.00
C ARG A 759 -6.29 -1.17 24.90
N GLU A 760 -6.39 0.09 24.51
CA GLU A 760 -7.08 1.12 25.30
C GLU A 760 -8.57 0.79 25.47
N TYR A 761 -9.21 0.22 24.45
CA TYR A 761 -10.60 -0.17 24.48
C TYR A 761 -10.83 -1.64 24.85
N GLY A 762 -9.78 -2.42 25.07
CA GLY A 762 -9.86 -3.85 25.40
C GLY A 762 -10.41 -4.71 24.26
N ILE A 763 -10.11 -4.36 23.01
CA ILE A 763 -10.51 -5.08 21.81
C ILE A 763 -9.42 -6.09 21.46
N PRO A 764 -9.71 -7.39 21.35
CA PRO A 764 -8.72 -8.38 20.91
C PRO A 764 -8.13 -8.04 19.54
N ALA A 765 -6.80 -8.06 19.42
CA ALA A 765 -6.14 -7.67 18.18
C ALA A 765 -4.99 -8.58 17.81
N VAL A 766 -4.94 -8.96 16.53
CA VAL A 766 -3.84 -9.69 15.88
C VAL A 766 -3.37 -8.88 14.69
N ILE A 767 -2.09 -8.54 14.65
CA ILE A 767 -1.47 -7.75 13.58
C ILE A 767 -0.45 -8.59 12.80
N CYS A 768 0.02 -8.06 11.68
CA CYS A 768 0.98 -8.75 10.82
C CYS A 768 0.49 -10.14 10.37
N VAL A 769 -0.77 -10.22 9.96
CA VAL A 769 -1.39 -11.42 9.36
C VAL A 769 -1.29 -11.30 7.84
N PRO A 770 -0.34 -11.96 7.17
CA PRO A 770 -0.11 -11.76 5.74
C PRO A 770 -1.31 -12.14 4.89
N GLY A 771 -1.71 -11.25 3.97
CA GLY A 771 -2.82 -11.48 3.04
C GLY A 771 -4.18 -11.67 3.72
N ALA A 772 -4.39 -11.14 4.93
CA ALA A 772 -5.64 -11.28 5.66
C ALA A 772 -6.83 -10.71 4.87
N THR A 773 -6.65 -9.56 4.21
CA THR A 773 -7.72 -8.90 3.43
C THR A 773 -8.08 -9.64 2.13
N ASP A 774 -7.23 -10.55 1.66
CA ASP A 774 -7.50 -11.38 0.48
C ASP A 774 -7.99 -12.78 0.86
N ARG A 775 -7.53 -13.31 2.00
CA ARG A 775 -7.86 -14.65 2.50
C ARG A 775 -9.15 -14.68 3.30
N ILE A 776 -9.53 -13.58 3.94
CA ILE A 776 -10.76 -13.46 4.71
C ILE A 776 -11.80 -12.71 3.87
N ARG A 777 -13.05 -13.18 3.89
CA ARG A 777 -14.16 -12.53 3.18
C ARG A 777 -15.08 -11.83 4.17
N THR A 778 -15.65 -10.69 3.76
CA THR A 778 -16.71 -10.03 4.53
C THR A 778 -17.86 -10.98 4.76
N GLY A 779 -18.37 -11.04 6.01
CA GLY A 779 -19.41 -11.97 6.45
C GLY A 779 -18.90 -13.34 6.92
N GLN A 780 -17.65 -13.71 6.62
CA GLN A 780 -17.07 -14.97 7.09
C GLN A 780 -16.90 -14.95 8.60
N MET A 781 -17.37 -16.01 9.27
CA MET A 781 -17.15 -16.16 10.71
C MET A 781 -15.68 -16.47 11.00
N ILE A 782 -15.07 -15.67 11.87
CA ILE A 782 -13.69 -15.83 12.30
C ILE A 782 -13.55 -15.68 13.81
N THR A 783 -12.51 -16.30 14.36
CA THR A 783 -12.13 -16.14 15.76
C THR A 783 -10.75 -15.54 15.85
N VAL A 784 -10.65 -14.40 16.54
CA VAL A 784 -9.39 -13.69 16.82
C VAL A 784 -8.94 -14.01 18.24
N ASP A 785 -7.73 -14.54 18.42
CA ASP A 785 -7.08 -14.72 19.71
C ASP A 785 -5.88 -13.80 19.81
N GLY A 786 -6.09 -12.67 20.49
CA GLY A 786 -5.08 -11.63 20.61
C GLY A 786 -3.93 -11.98 21.56
N ALA A 787 -4.08 -13.00 22.40
CA ALA A 787 -2.99 -13.48 23.24
C ALA A 787 -2.10 -14.47 22.46
N ALA A 788 -2.72 -15.39 21.72
CA ALA A 788 -2.03 -16.39 20.89
C ALA A 788 -1.48 -15.81 19.58
N GLY A 789 -1.97 -14.66 19.13
CA GLY A 789 -1.62 -14.08 17.84
C GLY A 789 -2.17 -14.87 16.65
N THR A 790 -3.37 -15.45 16.80
CA THR A 790 -3.97 -16.31 15.78
C THR A 790 -5.36 -15.84 15.36
N VAL A 791 -5.68 -16.07 14.09
CA VAL A 791 -7.00 -15.87 13.51
C VAL A 791 -7.48 -17.19 12.91
N THR A 792 -8.52 -17.77 13.46
CA THR A 792 -9.10 -19.04 12.98
C THR A 792 -10.28 -18.74 12.07
N LEU A 793 -10.26 -19.30 10.88
CA LEU A 793 -11.36 -19.21 9.92
C LEU A 793 -12.35 -20.36 10.19
N ASP A 794 -13.59 -20.03 10.47
CA ASP A 794 -14.62 -21.06 10.58
C ASP A 794 -14.89 -21.68 9.19
N ALA A 795 -15.28 -22.95 9.16
CA ALA A 795 -15.71 -23.57 7.91
C ALA A 795 -16.88 -22.75 7.34
N PRO A 796 -16.97 -22.56 6.02
CA PRO A 796 -18.16 -21.96 5.45
C PRO A 796 -19.35 -22.80 5.89
N ASP A 797 -20.35 -22.15 6.51
CA ASP A 797 -21.61 -22.81 6.82
C ASP A 797 -22.13 -23.42 5.51
N ALA A 798 -22.39 -24.74 5.51
CA ALA A 798 -23.09 -25.37 4.39
C ALA A 798 -24.42 -24.63 4.24
N GLU A 799 -24.67 -24.07 3.05
CA GLU A 799 -25.92 -23.37 2.76
C GLU A 799 -27.10 -24.23 3.24
N PRO A 800 -27.99 -23.73 4.05
CA PRO A 800 -29.18 -24.46 4.42
C PRO A 800 -30.17 -24.48 3.23
N GLY A 801 -30.24 -25.61 2.50
CA GLY A 801 -31.35 -25.87 1.62
C GLY A 801 -31.10 -25.89 0.13
N GLY A 802 -30.32 -26.85 -0.33
CA GLY A 802 -30.49 -27.43 -1.67
C GLY A 802 -31.19 -28.76 -1.53
N GLY A 803 -32.51 -28.81 -1.70
CA GLY A 803 -33.26 -30.06 -1.78
C GLY A 803 -32.71 -30.97 -2.90
N PRO A 804 -32.95 -32.29 -2.84
CA PRO A 804 -32.32 -33.24 -3.74
C PRO A 804 -32.71 -32.93 -5.20
N ARG A 805 -31.73 -32.60 -6.02
CA ARG A 805 -31.92 -32.61 -7.49
C ARG A 805 -32.17 -34.04 -7.92
N VAL A 806 -33.40 -34.30 -8.35
CA VAL A 806 -33.80 -35.52 -9.03
C VAL A 806 -32.94 -35.67 -10.25
N GLY A 807 -32.05 -36.67 -10.23
CA GLY A 807 -31.25 -37.02 -11.37
C GLY A 807 -32.17 -37.67 -12.43
N VAL A 808 -32.18 -37.06 -13.62
CA VAL A 808 -32.68 -37.71 -14.83
C VAL A 808 -31.59 -38.67 -15.26
N ALA A 809 -31.85 -39.96 -15.11
CA ALA A 809 -31.05 -41.03 -15.67
C ALA A 809 -31.19 -41.00 -17.21
N ALA A 810 -30.07 -40.91 -17.90
CA ALA A 810 -30.00 -41.28 -19.31
C ALA A 810 -29.41 -42.69 -19.38
N ASP A 811 -30.25 -43.61 -19.79
CA ASP A 811 -29.87 -44.98 -20.17
C ASP A 811 -28.81 -44.94 -21.30
N ALA A 812 -27.75 -45.72 -21.12
CA ALA A 812 -26.95 -46.19 -22.22
C ALA A 812 -26.54 -47.64 -21.93
N ASP A 813 -27.05 -48.48 -22.78
CA ASP A 813 -27.05 -49.92 -22.81
C ASP A 813 -25.69 -50.60 -22.64
N ALA A 814 -25.81 -51.74 -22.01
CA ALA A 814 -24.81 -52.75 -21.82
C ALA A 814 -24.33 -53.39 -23.15
N VAL A 815 -23.05 -53.66 -23.28
CA VAL A 815 -22.55 -54.84 -24.00
C VAL A 815 -21.55 -55.58 -23.13
N SER A 816 -21.97 -56.77 -22.77
CA SER A 816 -21.17 -57.79 -22.09
C SER A 816 -20.09 -58.39 -22.97
N ALA A 817 -18.96 -58.68 -22.41
CA ALA A 817 -18.17 -59.86 -22.84
C ALA A 817 -17.33 -60.36 -21.66
N SER A 818 -17.62 -61.57 -21.33
CA SER A 818 -17.02 -62.46 -20.36
C SER A 818 -15.65 -62.94 -20.77
N SER A 819 -14.84 -63.22 -19.81
CA SER A 819 -13.94 -64.44 -19.62
C SER A 819 -12.74 -63.97 -18.80
N GLY A 820 -12.30 -64.56 -17.72
CA GLY A 820 -12.27 -65.91 -17.27
C GLY A 820 -10.97 -66.12 -16.57
N SER A 821 -11.06 -66.61 -15.33
CA SER A 821 -10.10 -67.46 -14.61
C SER A 821 -8.71 -67.04 -14.21
N ALA A 822 -8.54 -66.98 -12.90
CA ALA A 822 -7.72 -67.85 -12.09
C ALA A 822 -6.24 -67.55 -11.85
N GLY A 823 -5.90 -67.46 -10.61
CA GLY A 823 -4.79 -68.21 -10.02
C GLY A 823 -3.54 -67.46 -9.65
N GLY A 824 -3.30 -67.37 -8.39
CA GLY A 824 -2.00 -67.13 -7.82
C GLY A 824 -1.96 -66.04 -6.76
#